data_576f6995dcc7f461f2c638d2da0e61b8
#
_entry.id   576f6995dcc7f461f2c638d2da0e61b8
#
_cell.length_a   1.000
_cell.length_b   1.000
_cell.length_c   1.000
_cell.angle_alpha   90.00
_cell.angle_beta   90.00
_cell.angle_gamma   90.00
#
_symmetry.space_group_name_H-M   'P 1'
#
loop_
_entity.id
_entity.type
_entity.pdbx_description
1 polymer ?
#
loop_
_entity_poly.entity_id
_entity_poly.type
_entity_poly.pdbx_seq_one_letter_code
_entity_poly.pdbx_strand_id
1 'polypeptide(L)'
;MTRSLLIAALMGALASLAQAAEREPVEASVCPQPPLAEGLGAATFDQNLSLTADKFVGQFGGVSDLFGDVRLTQGDAEFVAHAVQYNDQTRKVSINAESLFRNHFFVIRSAHAEYDLNGDTGLFLDTQFLLSQRAAHGQAGQMTLTRTGVADLEDVRYTTCAPEHEAWQIRADKIHLDQQKGTGSARGASLRLGHVPIFYAPWFEFPIDDRRHSGLLFPVVGNSNNTGFDFRWPIYLNLAPNYDAEIIPREMTKRGPQIGADFRYLLEQSKGHAHYEYLDRDQVLDERRTYVEVDDVGRLTRHLGFDLQYAEVSDPGYFEDFGGRLDTTSISYLDRYARMIYQAPASWSAQALVEDFQAVSRSVLPTDKPYKRLPELRLDALTRNNWRGFRVGFDGEYVNFMRKDALEGQRLELQPFVRFLVDHDAWYVTSQADWQYTRYQITSGGTPGSDASPERQLPIYSAEGGLRFERLTGAGNLQTLEPQLLYLYVPYRNQDQLPVFDSGEPDFDFVQLFARNRFSGEDRISDANHLAAAFTTRLLDPTTGLIRFVGSIGEIYRMEAPRVTLPNTQTPDVGVTDFIAAADVVLNRQWSASGTTQWSPDTNKFVRTGAALHYHGERTSYDLSYRFRRGVLQQVDNALRLPLFDGLSFAGRYRYSVRDRRTLESLAGLEYESCCWAVQASVRRFISNSNGDYSNGVYVQLQLKGLTRIGSSYDAFMPEAR
;
A
#
# COMPACT_ATOMS: atom_id res chain seq x y z
N MET A 1 40.81 -13.04 0.53
CA MET A 1 40.55 -13.41 -0.88
C MET A 1 39.09 -13.78 -1.19
N THR A 2 38.29 -14.26 -0.26
CA THR A 2 36.89 -14.67 -0.51
C THR A 2 35.89 -13.51 -0.64
N ARG A 3 36.14 -12.33 -0.07
CA ARG A 3 35.26 -11.15 -0.19
C ARG A 3 35.29 -10.44 -1.55
N SER A 4 36.47 -10.43 -2.19
CA SER A 4 36.62 -9.79 -3.52
C SER A 4 36.01 -10.62 -4.65
N LEU A 5 35.97 -11.93 -4.51
CA LEU A 5 35.36 -12.84 -5.48
C LEU A 5 33.82 -12.76 -5.47
N LEU A 6 33.21 -12.53 -4.31
CA LEU A 6 31.74 -12.38 -4.23
C LEU A 6 31.28 -11.06 -4.87
N ILE A 7 32.02 -9.98 -4.69
CA ILE A 7 31.73 -8.67 -5.32
C ILE A 7 31.93 -8.74 -6.83
N ALA A 8 32.98 -9.40 -7.30
CA ALA A 8 33.23 -9.59 -8.74
C ALA A 8 32.17 -10.50 -9.41
N ALA A 9 31.72 -11.54 -8.73
CA ALA A 9 30.66 -12.42 -9.22
C ALA A 9 29.29 -11.67 -9.27
N LEU A 10 29.01 -10.80 -8.28
CA LEU A 10 27.82 -9.95 -8.27
C LEU A 10 27.85 -8.92 -9.40
N MET A 11 29.01 -8.28 -9.63
CA MET A 11 29.19 -7.30 -10.71
C MET A 11 29.12 -7.97 -12.10
N GLY A 12 29.61 -9.18 -12.26
CA GLY A 12 29.50 -9.95 -13.51
C GLY A 12 28.06 -10.39 -13.80
N ALA A 13 27.30 -10.78 -12.76
CA ALA A 13 25.89 -11.09 -12.88
C ALA A 13 25.03 -9.86 -13.22
N LEU A 14 25.36 -8.69 -12.65
CA LEU A 14 24.70 -7.43 -12.95
C LEU A 14 24.95 -6.95 -14.39
N ALA A 15 26.16 -7.15 -14.93
CA ALA A 15 26.46 -6.82 -16.33
C ALA A 15 25.70 -7.71 -17.32
N SER A 16 25.54 -8.99 -17.01
CA SER A 16 24.74 -9.91 -17.84
C SER A 16 23.23 -9.65 -17.75
N LEU A 17 22.74 -9.16 -16.60
CA LEU A 17 21.35 -8.74 -16.42
C LEU A 17 21.04 -7.42 -17.18
N ALA A 18 21.99 -6.49 -17.26
CA ALA A 18 21.84 -5.28 -18.05
C ALA A 18 21.72 -5.56 -19.57
N GLN A 19 22.43 -6.55 -20.06
CA GLN A 19 22.33 -6.99 -21.47
C GLN A 19 21.04 -7.78 -21.79
N ALA A 20 20.43 -8.43 -20.79
CA ALA A 20 19.14 -9.10 -20.97
C ALA A 20 17.95 -8.14 -20.98
N ALA A 21 18.11 -6.92 -20.42
CA ALA A 21 17.08 -5.89 -20.35
C ALA A 21 16.89 -5.07 -21.64
N GLU A 22 17.81 -5.18 -22.62
CA GLU A 22 17.71 -4.49 -23.93
C GLU A 22 16.88 -5.22 -25.00
N ARG A 23 16.20 -6.31 -24.63
CA ARG A 23 15.26 -6.94 -25.56
C ARG A 23 14.01 -6.08 -25.67
N GLU A 24 13.58 -5.80 -26.91
CA GLU A 24 12.38 -5.01 -27.23
C GLU A 24 11.19 -5.42 -26.35
N PRO A 25 10.35 -4.45 -25.93
CA PRO A 25 9.16 -4.74 -25.15
C PRO A 25 8.25 -5.69 -25.97
N VAL A 26 8.08 -6.90 -25.48
CA VAL A 26 7.00 -7.76 -25.98
C VAL A 26 5.73 -7.08 -25.52
N GLU A 27 4.98 -6.51 -26.46
CA GLU A 27 3.64 -5.95 -26.20
C GLU A 27 2.86 -6.95 -25.37
N ALA A 28 2.20 -6.47 -24.30
CA ALA A 28 1.33 -7.31 -23.49
C ALA A 28 0.35 -7.99 -24.44
N SER A 29 0.50 -9.30 -24.62
CA SER A 29 -0.28 -10.04 -25.61
C SER A 29 -1.76 -9.98 -25.22
N VAL A 30 -2.48 -9.06 -25.85
CA VAL A 30 -3.95 -9.06 -25.79
C VAL A 30 -4.39 -10.34 -26.49
N CYS A 31 -5.25 -11.14 -25.85
CA CYS A 31 -5.79 -12.32 -26.49
C CYS A 31 -6.43 -11.94 -27.83
N PRO A 32 -6.11 -12.66 -28.92
CA PRO A 32 -6.83 -12.49 -30.17
C PRO A 32 -8.33 -12.61 -29.95
N GLN A 33 -9.09 -11.62 -30.42
CA GLN A 33 -10.54 -11.64 -30.34
C GLN A 33 -11.11 -12.46 -31.50
N PRO A 34 -12.26 -13.12 -31.32
CA PRO A 34 -12.92 -13.76 -32.44
C PRO A 34 -13.31 -12.71 -33.50
N PRO A 35 -13.17 -13.00 -34.80
CA PRO A 35 -13.45 -12.05 -35.90
C PRO A 35 -14.96 -11.83 -36.11
N LEU A 36 -15.74 -11.73 -35.02
CA LEU A 36 -17.20 -11.57 -35.07
C LEU A 36 -17.62 -10.20 -35.62
N ALA A 37 -16.75 -9.18 -35.49
CA ALA A 37 -17.04 -7.83 -35.97
C ALA A 37 -16.71 -7.60 -37.45
N GLU A 38 -16.14 -8.56 -38.15
CA GLU A 38 -15.85 -8.45 -39.58
C GLU A 38 -17.16 -8.36 -40.39
N GLY A 39 -17.24 -7.37 -41.26
CA GLY A 39 -18.43 -7.12 -42.09
C GLY A 39 -19.37 -6.06 -41.52
N LEU A 40 -19.17 -5.56 -40.29
CA LEU A 40 -19.93 -4.43 -39.74
C LEU A 40 -19.33 -3.11 -40.22
N GLY A 41 -20.19 -2.17 -40.61
CA GLY A 41 -19.80 -0.80 -40.96
C GLY A 41 -19.42 0.06 -39.73
N ALA A 42 -19.05 1.33 -39.95
CA ALA A 42 -18.91 2.29 -38.88
C ALA A 42 -20.26 2.48 -38.16
N ALA A 43 -20.27 2.53 -36.83
CA ALA A 43 -21.51 2.73 -36.07
C ALA A 43 -22.12 4.09 -36.41
N THR A 44 -23.37 4.09 -36.88
CA THR A 44 -24.16 5.29 -37.09
C THR A 44 -25.30 5.33 -36.08
N PHE A 45 -25.50 6.48 -35.40
CA PHE A 45 -26.49 6.61 -34.32
C PHE A 45 -27.75 7.30 -34.81
N ASP A 46 -28.25 6.95 -36.01
CA ASP A 46 -29.54 7.48 -36.51
C ASP A 46 -30.69 6.73 -35.85
N GLN A 47 -31.61 7.47 -35.22
CA GLN A 47 -32.78 6.89 -34.55
C GLN A 47 -33.85 6.39 -35.54
N ASN A 48 -33.75 6.80 -36.81
CA ASN A 48 -34.65 6.32 -37.84
C ASN A 48 -34.28 4.91 -38.26
N LEU A 49 -35.29 4.09 -38.54
CA LEU A 49 -35.09 2.80 -39.16
C LEU A 49 -34.61 3.03 -40.61
N SER A 50 -33.37 2.59 -40.88
CA SER A 50 -32.80 2.55 -42.23
C SER A 50 -32.67 1.10 -42.68
N LEU A 51 -33.10 0.80 -43.88
CA LEU A 51 -33.05 -0.52 -44.43
C LEU A 51 -32.53 -0.42 -45.87
N THR A 52 -31.45 -1.16 -46.14
CA THR A 52 -30.81 -1.26 -47.45
C THR A 52 -30.71 -2.71 -47.89
N ALA A 53 -30.94 -3.00 -49.16
CA ALA A 53 -30.81 -4.33 -49.77
C ALA A 53 -30.58 -4.21 -51.27
N ASP A 54 -29.99 -5.25 -51.91
CA ASP A 54 -29.82 -5.27 -53.33
C ASP A 54 -31.15 -5.54 -54.08
N LYS A 55 -32.04 -6.32 -53.45
CA LYS A 55 -33.33 -6.69 -54.03
C LYS A 55 -34.44 -6.70 -52.98
N PHE A 56 -35.55 -6.12 -53.29
CA PHE A 56 -36.80 -6.08 -52.50
C PHE A 56 -37.89 -6.83 -53.25
N VAL A 57 -38.63 -7.72 -52.59
CA VAL A 57 -39.78 -8.45 -53.09
C VAL A 57 -40.86 -8.41 -52.03
N GLY A 58 -41.97 -7.68 -52.26
CA GLY A 58 -43.04 -7.59 -51.28
C GLY A 58 -44.02 -6.44 -51.55
N GLN A 59 -44.97 -6.21 -50.61
CA GLN A 59 -45.96 -5.16 -50.67
C GLN A 59 -45.80 -4.21 -49.47
N PHE A 60 -45.90 -2.91 -49.73
CA PHE A 60 -45.98 -1.93 -48.62
C PHE A 60 -47.17 -2.25 -47.71
N GLY A 61 -46.95 -2.28 -46.41
CA GLY A 61 -47.96 -2.63 -45.41
C GLY A 61 -48.20 -4.15 -45.25
N GLY A 62 -47.31 -4.99 -45.79
CA GLY A 62 -47.36 -6.45 -45.67
C GLY A 62 -46.00 -7.09 -45.32
N VAL A 63 -45.85 -8.31 -45.73
CA VAL A 63 -44.55 -9.05 -45.59
C VAL A 63 -43.69 -8.76 -46.84
N SER A 64 -42.44 -8.44 -46.58
CA SER A 64 -41.44 -8.13 -47.62
C SER A 64 -40.19 -8.98 -47.41
N ASP A 65 -39.68 -9.59 -48.45
CA ASP A 65 -38.44 -10.33 -48.50
C ASP A 65 -37.36 -9.45 -49.13
N LEU A 66 -36.22 -9.35 -48.46
CA LEU A 66 -35.06 -8.58 -48.84
C LEU A 66 -33.91 -9.53 -49.07
N PHE A 67 -33.14 -9.30 -50.14
CA PHE A 67 -32.04 -10.18 -50.54
C PHE A 67 -30.80 -9.37 -50.94
N GLY A 68 -29.63 -10.00 -50.82
CA GLY A 68 -28.33 -9.45 -51.14
C GLY A 68 -27.61 -8.96 -49.88
N ASP A 69 -26.93 -7.83 -49.94
CA ASP A 69 -26.29 -7.21 -48.74
C ASP A 69 -27.36 -6.42 -47.95
N VAL A 70 -28.18 -7.13 -47.17
CA VAL A 70 -29.25 -6.51 -46.38
C VAL A 70 -28.68 -5.93 -45.12
N ARG A 71 -28.83 -4.60 -44.93
CA ARG A 71 -28.50 -3.89 -43.70
C ARG A 71 -29.74 -3.23 -43.12
N LEU A 72 -29.94 -3.44 -41.82
CA LEU A 72 -30.98 -2.80 -41.06
C LEU A 72 -30.32 -2.10 -39.88
N THR A 73 -30.52 -0.78 -39.77
CA THR A 73 -29.97 0.03 -38.69
C THR A 73 -31.07 0.82 -38.00
N GLN A 74 -31.03 0.82 -36.65
CA GLN A 74 -31.92 1.66 -35.84
C GLN A 74 -31.22 1.99 -34.50
N GLY A 75 -30.96 3.27 -34.23
CA GLY A 75 -30.18 3.67 -33.08
C GLY A 75 -28.76 3.14 -33.12
N ASP A 76 -28.35 2.36 -32.11
CA ASP A 76 -27.08 1.68 -32.02
C ASP A 76 -27.12 0.22 -32.52
N ALA A 77 -28.31 -0.26 -32.90
CA ALA A 77 -28.49 -1.62 -33.40
C ALA A 77 -28.28 -1.67 -34.92
N GLU A 78 -27.45 -2.62 -35.36
CA GLU A 78 -27.22 -2.92 -36.77
C GLU A 78 -27.34 -4.44 -36.99
N PHE A 79 -28.13 -4.81 -38.02
CA PHE A 79 -28.20 -6.17 -38.55
C PHE A 79 -27.61 -6.22 -39.93
N VAL A 80 -26.87 -7.28 -40.22
CA VAL A 80 -26.36 -7.60 -41.55
C VAL A 80 -26.69 -9.07 -41.86
N ALA A 81 -27.34 -9.34 -43.01
CA ALA A 81 -27.70 -10.66 -43.46
C ALA A 81 -27.87 -10.72 -44.99
N HIS A 82 -27.80 -11.94 -45.58
CA HIS A 82 -28.04 -12.12 -47.00
C HIS A 82 -29.51 -12.17 -47.37
N ALA A 83 -30.39 -12.54 -46.46
CA ALA A 83 -31.84 -12.60 -46.67
C ALA A 83 -32.57 -12.23 -45.38
N VAL A 84 -33.51 -11.31 -45.48
CA VAL A 84 -34.30 -10.82 -44.32
C VAL A 84 -35.77 -10.74 -44.74
N GLN A 85 -36.65 -11.26 -43.92
CA GLN A 85 -38.07 -11.06 -44.04
C GLN A 85 -38.52 -9.98 -43.06
N TYR A 86 -39.16 -8.96 -43.58
CA TYR A 86 -39.72 -7.86 -42.79
C TYR A 86 -41.23 -7.82 -42.88
N ASN A 87 -41.92 -7.85 -41.76
CA ASN A 87 -43.37 -7.67 -41.68
C ASN A 87 -43.69 -6.26 -41.16
N ASP A 88 -44.22 -5.40 -42.04
CA ASP A 88 -44.48 -4.01 -41.75
C ASP A 88 -45.66 -3.81 -40.77
N GLN A 89 -46.64 -4.73 -40.74
CA GLN A 89 -47.79 -4.67 -39.80
C GLN A 89 -47.37 -5.01 -38.36
N THR A 90 -46.57 -6.02 -38.20
CA THR A 90 -46.09 -6.47 -36.89
C THR A 90 -44.76 -5.84 -36.51
N ARG A 91 -44.08 -5.17 -37.45
CA ARG A 91 -42.72 -4.62 -37.32
C ARG A 91 -41.70 -5.66 -36.82
N LYS A 92 -41.85 -6.90 -37.29
CA LYS A 92 -40.91 -7.99 -36.98
C LYS A 92 -40.01 -8.25 -38.15
N VAL A 93 -38.75 -8.51 -37.79
CA VAL A 93 -37.67 -8.93 -38.65
C VAL A 93 -37.42 -10.40 -38.39
N SER A 94 -37.42 -11.25 -39.42
CA SER A 94 -37.06 -12.68 -39.30
C SER A 94 -35.93 -12.99 -40.27
N ILE A 95 -34.89 -13.63 -39.78
CA ILE A 95 -33.71 -13.97 -40.56
C ILE A 95 -33.46 -15.48 -40.35
N ASN A 96 -33.73 -16.26 -41.43
CA ASN A 96 -33.56 -17.72 -41.40
C ASN A 96 -32.24 -18.13 -42.07
N ALA A 97 -31.22 -17.31 -41.89
CA ALA A 97 -29.89 -17.51 -42.45
C ALA A 97 -28.87 -16.91 -41.45
N GLU A 98 -27.59 -17.19 -41.72
CA GLU A 98 -26.52 -16.55 -40.89
C GLU A 98 -26.70 -15.03 -40.88
N SER A 99 -26.74 -14.45 -39.68
CA SER A 99 -26.87 -13.03 -39.45
C SER A 99 -25.85 -12.52 -38.46
N LEU A 100 -25.49 -11.25 -38.63
CA LEU A 100 -24.61 -10.53 -37.74
C LEU A 100 -25.38 -9.35 -37.15
N PHE A 101 -25.41 -9.29 -35.84
CA PHE A 101 -26.03 -8.22 -35.06
C PHE A 101 -25.00 -7.50 -34.22
N ARG A 102 -25.10 -6.20 -34.11
CA ARG A 102 -24.29 -5.36 -33.22
C ARG A 102 -25.16 -4.34 -32.51
N ASN A 103 -24.87 -4.14 -31.21
CA ASN A 103 -25.29 -2.95 -30.46
C ASN A 103 -24.14 -2.47 -29.53
N HIS A 104 -24.44 -1.54 -28.62
CA HIS A 104 -23.45 -1.02 -27.67
C HIS A 104 -22.82 -2.11 -26.79
N PHE A 105 -23.54 -3.19 -26.50
CA PHE A 105 -23.12 -4.22 -25.54
C PHE A 105 -22.58 -5.49 -26.19
N PHE A 106 -23.13 -5.88 -27.35
CA PHE A 106 -22.88 -7.17 -27.98
C PHE A 106 -22.60 -7.06 -29.49
N VAL A 107 -21.73 -7.97 -29.92
CA VAL A 107 -21.69 -8.40 -31.33
C VAL A 107 -22.13 -9.87 -31.33
N ILE A 108 -23.14 -10.22 -32.12
CA ILE A 108 -23.78 -11.52 -32.14
C ILE A 108 -23.78 -12.03 -33.58
N ARG A 109 -23.29 -13.27 -33.78
CA ARG A 109 -23.49 -14.04 -35.00
C ARG A 109 -24.42 -15.19 -34.70
N SER A 110 -25.51 -15.35 -35.44
CA SER A 110 -26.50 -16.39 -35.22
C SER A 110 -26.94 -17.08 -36.50
N ALA A 111 -27.33 -18.34 -36.41
CA ALA A 111 -27.90 -19.08 -37.51
C ALA A 111 -29.36 -18.67 -37.84
N HIS A 112 -30.07 -18.19 -36.82
CA HIS A 112 -31.44 -17.67 -36.93
C HIS A 112 -31.61 -16.50 -35.98
N ALA A 113 -32.30 -15.43 -36.45
CA ALA A 113 -32.63 -14.27 -35.63
C ALA A 113 -34.05 -13.80 -35.91
N GLU A 114 -34.77 -13.45 -34.83
CA GLU A 114 -36.02 -12.74 -34.86
C GLU A 114 -35.87 -11.46 -34.05
N TYR A 115 -36.32 -10.34 -34.57
CA TYR A 115 -36.27 -9.08 -33.85
C TYR A 115 -37.62 -8.36 -33.96
N ASP A 116 -38.17 -7.99 -32.84
CA ASP A 116 -39.39 -7.20 -32.71
C ASP A 116 -39.03 -5.72 -32.51
N LEU A 117 -39.19 -4.93 -33.55
CA LEU A 117 -38.91 -3.50 -33.54
C LEU A 117 -39.86 -2.66 -32.64
N ASN A 118 -41.05 -3.17 -32.31
CA ASN A 118 -41.98 -2.53 -31.38
C ASN A 118 -41.63 -2.83 -29.91
N GLY A 119 -41.26 -4.10 -29.63
CA GLY A 119 -40.88 -4.56 -28.30
C GLY A 119 -39.41 -4.36 -27.97
N ASP A 120 -38.62 -3.93 -28.96
CA ASP A 120 -37.16 -3.83 -28.87
C ASP A 120 -36.52 -5.10 -28.28
N THR A 121 -36.99 -6.27 -28.72
CA THR A 121 -36.51 -7.59 -28.26
C THR A 121 -36.04 -8.43 -29.42
N GLY A 122 -34.86 -9.05 -29.25
CA GLY A 122 -34.24 -9.99 -30.21
C GLY A 122 -34.16 -11.39 -29.63
N LEU A 123 -34.49 -12.39 -30.45
CA LEU A 123 -34.25 -13.81 -30.21
C LEU A 123 -33.23 -14.29 -31.23
N PHE A 124 -32.16 -14.93 -30.74
CA PHE A 124 -31.07 -15.47 -31.55
C PHE A 124 -30.86 -16.94 -31.20
N LEU A 125 -30.74 -17.79 -32.19
CA LEU A 125 -30.51 -19.23 -32.02
C LEU A 125 -29.14 -19.62 -32.57
N ASP A 126 -28.52 -20.62 -31.96
CA ASP A 126 -27.18 -21.10 -32.31
C ASP A 126 -26.17 -19.93 -32.42
N THR A 127 -25.98 -19.24 -31.33
CA THR A 127 -25.35 -17.94 -31.25
C THR A 127 -23.89 -18.02 -30.89
N GLN A 128 -23.05 -17.22 -31.55
CA GLN A 128 -21.74 -16.79 -31.08
C GLN A 128 -21.85 -15.32 -30.67
N PHE A 129 -21.33 -14.96 -29.50
CA PHE A 129 -21.38 -13.59 -29.01
C PHE A 129 -20.03 -13.08 -28.54
N LEU A 130 -19.82 -11.76 -28.67
CA LEU A 130 -18.70 -11.01 -28.14
C LEU A 130 -19.25 -9.83 -27.32
N LEU A 131 -18.72 -9.64 -26.12
CA LEU A 131 -19.02 -8.48 -25.29
C LEU A 131 -18.18 -7.28 -25.76
N SER A 132 -18.81 -6.20 -26.22
CA SER A 132 -18.13 -5.07 -26.86
C SER A 132 -17.17 -4.31 -25.92
N GLN A 133 -17.42 -4.36 -24.60
CA GLN A 133 -16.64 -3.62 -23.60
C GLN A 133 -15.56 -4.46 -22.92
N ARG A 134 -15.51 -5.77 -23.14
CA ARG A 134 -14.55 -6.73 -22.54
C ARG A 134 -14.08 -7.72 -23.58
N ALA A 135 -12.86 -8.20 -23.42
CA ALA A 135 -12.31 -9.27 -24.24
C ALA A 135 -12.97 -10.62 -23.88
N ALA A 136 -14.29 -10.69 -23.86
CA ALA A 136 -15.05 -11.87 -23.46
C ALA A 136 -16.01 -12.29 -24.55
N HIS A 137 -16.01 -13.57 -24.87
CA HIS A 137 -16.84 -14.14 -25.92
C HIS A 137 -17.39 -15.51 -25.52
N GLY A 138 -18.33 -16.01 -26.27
CA GLY A 138 -18.95 -17.30 -25.99
C GLY A 138 -19.90 -17.76 -27.06
N GLN A 139 -20.61 -18.85 -26.71
CA GLN A 139 -21.65 -19.47 -27.53
C GLN A 139 -22.87 -19.70 -26.65
N ALA A 140 -24.04 -19.61 -27.23
CA ALA A 140 -25.30 -19.97 -26.58
C ALA A 140 -26.21 -20.69 -27.56
N GLY A 141 -26.93 -21.69 -27.10
CA GLY A 141 -27.96 -22.35 -27.90
C GLY A 141 -29.11 -21.40 -28.22
N GLN A 142 -29.48 -20.55 -27.25
CA GLN A 142 -30.47 -19.50 -27.43
C GLN A 142 -30.04 -18.25 -26.65
N MET A 143 -30.27 -17.07 -27.23
CA MET A 143 -30.07 -15.78 -26.59
C MET A 143 -31.25 -14.87 -26.86
N THR A 144 -31.88 -14.34 -25.81
CA THR A 144 -32.89 -13.29 -25.89
C THR A 144 -32.25 -11.99 -25.39
N LEU A 145 -32.38 -10.92 -26.18
CA LEU A 145 -31.77 -9.63 -25.88
C LEU A 145 -32.83 -8.54 -25.93
N THR A 146 -32.84 -7.63 -24.95
CA THR A 146 -33.66 -6.40 -24.97
C THR A 146 -32.77 -5.21 -25.29
N ARG A 147 -33.36 -4.13 -25.83
CA ARG A 147 -32.66 -2.86 -26.10
C ARG A 147 -32.00 -2.27 -24.85
N THR A 148 -32.56 -2.50 -23.69
CA THR A 148 -32.02 -2.02 -22.40
C THR A 148 -30.76 -2.76 -21.95
N GLY A 149 -30.32 -3.77 -22.71
CA GLY A 149 -29.13 -4.57 -22.39
C GLY A 149 -29.38 -5.72 -21.42
N VAL A 150 -30.66 -6.09 -21.20
CA VAL A 150 -30.97 -7.36 -20.50
C VAL A 150 -30.85 -8.50 -21.50
N ALA A 151 -30.06 -9.53 -21.15
CA ALA A 151 -29.87 -10.69 -21.99
C ALA A 151 -30.08 -11.99 -21.18
N ASP A 152 -30.89 -12.91 -21.72
CA ASP A 152 -31.08 -14.26 -21.22
C ASP A 152 -30.46 -15.23 -22.21
N LEU A 153 -29.52 -16.04 -21.74
CA LEU A 153 -28.80 -17.03 -22.55
C LEU A 153 -29.05 -18.44 -21.98
N GLU A 154 -29.22 -19.42 -22.87
CA GLU A 154 -29.39 -20.84 -22.51
C GLU A 154 -28.30 -21.68 -23.20
N ASP A 155 -27.85 -22.75 -22.52
CA ASP A 155 -26.74 -23.60 -22.93
C ASP A 155 -25.48 -22.82 -23.30
N VAL A 156 -24.92 -22.15 -22.30
CA VAL A 156 -23.92 -21.11 -22.50
C VAL A 156 -22.50 -21.64 -22.27
N ARG A 157 -21.60 -21.26 -23.16
CA ARG A 157 -20.13 -21.28 -22.96
C ARG A 157 -19.60 -19.86 -22.99
N TYR A 158 -18.71 -19.56 -22.06
CA TYR A 158 -18.13 -18.22 -21.89
C TYR A 158 -16.66 -18.34 -21.54
N THR A 159 -15.82 -17.53 -22.18
CA THR A 159 -14.38 -17.44 -21.92
C THR A 159 -13.82 -16.06 -22.32
N THR A 160 -12.63 -15.70 -21.81
CA THR A 160 -11.80 -14.59 -22.30
C THR A 160 -10.56 -15.08 -23.07
N CYS A 161 -10.40 -16.39 -23.21
CA CYS A 161 -9.29 -16.98 -23.96
C CYS A 161 -9.47 -16.81 -25.48
N ALA A 162 -8.36 -16.88 -26.23
CA ALA A 162 -8.45 -16.91 -27.69
C ALA A 162 -9.27 -18.13 -28.16
N PRO A 163 -10.04 -18.02 -29.25
CA PRO A 163 -10.94 -19.09 -29.73
C PRO A 163 -10.25 -20.43 -29.99
N GLU A 164 -8.98 -20.39 -30.41
CA GLU A 164 -8.21 -21.60 -30.71
C GLU A 164 -7.53 -22.25 -29.51
N HIS A 165 -7.48 -21.52 -28.35
CA HIS A 165 -6.76 -21.93 -27.15
C HIS A 165 -7.55 -21.61 -25.89
N GLU A 166 -8.74 -22.21 -25.76
CA GLU A 166 -9.61 -22.03 -24.58
C GLU A 166 -9.06 -22.80 -23.37
N ALA A 167 -8.07 -22.20 -22.67
CA ALA A 167 -7.50 -22.80 -21.48
C ALA A 167 -8.51 -22.92 -20.34
N TRP A 168 -9.50 -22.02 -20.28
CA TRP A 168 -10.60 -22.09 -19.32
C TRP A 168 -11.92 -21.65 -19.97
N GLN A 169 -13.02 -22.20 -19.46
CA GLN A 169 -14.38 -21.83 -19.85
C GLN A 169 -15.35 -21.97 -18.69
N ILE A 170 -16.36 -21.14 -18.69
CA ILE A 170 -17.57 -21.34 -17.88
C ILE A 170 -18.62 -21.98 -18.79
N ARG A 171 -19.26 -23.05 -18.29
CA ARG A 171 -20.48 -23.60 -18.89
C ARG A 171 -21.61 -23.42 -17.91
N ALA A 172 -22.78 -22.97 -18.38
CA ALA A 172 -23.95 -22.77 -17.58
C ALA A 172 -25.22 -23.18 -18.37
N ASP A 173 -26.21 -23.73 -17.66
CA ASP A 173 -27.49 -24.03 -18.26
C ASP A 173 -28.22 -22.76 -18.66
N LYS A 174 -28.17 -21.71 -17.80
CA LYS A 174 -28.72 -20.39 -18.04
C LYS A 174 -27.85 -19.28 -17.47
N ILE A 175 -27.71 -18.18 -18.22
CA ILE A 175 -27.11 -16.93 -17.76
C ILE A 175 -28.10 -15.80 -18.02
N HIS A 176 -28.37 -15.00 -16.98
CA HIS A 176 -29.12 -13.75 -17.06
C HIS A 176 -28.14 -12.58 -16.84
N LEU A 177 -28.10 -11.63 -17.77
CA LEU A 177 -27.25 -10.43 -17.70
C LEU A 177 -28.15 -9.20 -17.65
N ASP A 178 -27.94 -8.31 -16.70
CA ASP A 178 -28.65 -7.05 -16.56
C ASP A 178 -27.62 -5.89 -16.57
N GLN A 179 -27.41 -5.30 -17.75
CA GLN A 179 -26.45 -4.21 -17.94
C GLN A 179 -26.81 -2.96 -17.15
N GLN A 180 -28.10 -2.72 -16.90
CA GLN A 180 -28.54 -1.56 -16.11
C GLN A 180 -28.16 -1.73 -14.63
N LYS A 181 -28.35 -2.91 -14.09
CA LYS A 181 -27.92 -3.23 -12.72
C LYS A 181 -26.42 -3.50 -12.62
N GLY A 182 -25.77 -3.88 -13.72
CA GLY A 182 -24.37 -4.30 -13.73
C GLY A 182 -24.15 -5.67 -13.13
N THR A 183 -25.18 -6.52 -13.09
CA THR A 183 -25.09 -7.86 -12.51
C THR A 183 -25.44 -8.93 -13.53
N GLY A 184 -24.78 -10.07 -13.40
CA GLY A 184 -25.14 -11.33 -14.07
C GLY A 184 -25.42 -12.41 -13.05
N SER A 185 -26.36 -13.33 -13.38
CA SER A 185 -26.55 -14.55 -12.60
C SER A 185 -26.46 -15.77 -13.52
N ALA A 186 -25.90 -16.85 -12.98
CA ALA A 186 -25.75 -18.12 -13.69
C ALA A 186 -26.38 -19.26 -12.89
N ARG A 187 -27.02 -20.20 -13.59
CA ARG A 187 -27.57 -21.45 -13.04
C ARG A 187 -26.89 -22.65 -13.69
N GLY A 188 -26.64 -23.72 -12.88
CA GLY A 188 -25.95 -24.91 -13.34
C GLY A 188 -24.54 -24.63 -13.85
N ALA A 189 -23.85 -23.65 -13.25
CA ALA A 189 -22.59 -23.18 -13.78
C ALA A 189 -21.41 -24.04 -13.33
N SER A 190 -20.51 -24.36 -14.25
CA SER A 190 -19.26 -25.06 -13.99
C SER A 190 -18.09 -24.29 -14.59
N LEU A 191 -17.05 -24.04 -13.78
CA LEU A 191 -15.75 -23.55 -14.25
C LEU A 191 -14.90 -24.75 -14.64
N ARG A 192 -14.35 -24.72 -15.84
CA ARG A 192 -13.52 -25.78 -16.40
C ARG A 192 -12.16 -25.24 -16.77
N LEU A 193 -11.11 -26.00 -16.46
CA LEU A 193 -9.77 -25.81 -17.02
C LEU A 193 -9.57 -26.86 -18.11
N GLY A 194 -9.49 -26.40 -19.36
CA GLY A 194 -9.60 -27.28 -20.50
C GLY A 194 -10.91 -28.08 -20.43
N HIS A 195 -10.80 -29.42 -20.30
CA HIS A 195 -11.96 -30.31 -20.22
C HIS A 195 -12.36 -30.69 -18.80
N VAL A 196 -11.56 -30.34 -17.78
CA VAL A 196 -11.77 -30.76 -16.37
C VAL A 196 -12.61 -29.72 -15.62
N PRO A 197 -13.79 -30.09 -15.08
CA PRO A 197 -14.55 -29.22 -14.20
C PRO A 197 -13.83 -29.12 -12.85
N ILE A 198 -13.46 -27.90 -12.44
CA ILE A 198 -12.75 -27.62 -11.18
C ILE A 198 -13.66 -27.01 -10.12
N PHE A 199 -14.77 -26.41 -10.54
CA PHE A 199 -15.75 -25.78 -9.65
C PHE A 199 -17.14 -25.91 -10.24
N TYR A 200 -18.15 -26.11 -9.39
CA TYR A 200 -19.56 -26.14 -9.75
C TYR A 200 -20.39 -25.32 -8.76
N ALA A 201 -21.26 -24.48 -9.30
CA ALA A 201 -22.25 -23.71 -8.53
C ALA A 201 -23.64 -23.93 -9.10
N PRO A 202 -24.63 -24.38 -8.32
CA PRO A 202 -26.01 -24.52 -8.79
C PRO A 202 -26.62 -23.17 -9.14
N TRP A 203 -26.19 -22.10 -8.46
CA TRP A 203 -26.52 -20.71 -8.75
C TRP A 203 -25.45 -19.81 -8.17
N PHE A 204 -25.08 -18.73 -8.91
CA PHE A 204 -24.27 -17.63 -8.38
C PHE A 204 -24.55 -16.34 -9.14
N GLU A 205 -24.29 -15.20 -8.48
CA GLU A 205 -24.36 -13.87 -9.05
C GLU A 205 -22.96 -13.27 -9.17
N PHE A 206 -22.69 -12.51 -10.21
CA PHE A 206 -21.39 -11.89 -10.51
C PHE A 206 -21.54 -10.51 -11.11
N PRO A 207 -20.57 -9.59 -10.90
CA PRO A 207 -20.57 -8.28 -11.53
C PRO A 207 -20.19 -8.42 -13.02
N ILE A 208 -20.87 -7.68 -13.87
CA ILE A 208 -20.57 -7.58 -15.30
C ILE A 208 -19.93 -6.25 -15.69
N ASP A 209 -19.77 -5.34 -14.74
CA ASP A 209 -19.06 -4.05 -14.87
C ASP A 209 -18.16 -3.81 -13.65
N ASP A 210 -17.56 -2.61 -13.55
CA ASP A 210 -16.64 -2.25 -12.47
C ASP A 210 -17.35 -1.68 -11.22
N ARG A 211 -18.67 -1.68 -11.18
CA ARG A 211 -19.45 -1.30 -10.01
C ARG A 211 -19.26 -2.35 -8.90
N ARG A 212 -19.29 -1.91 -7.65
CA ARG A 212 -19.20 -2.81 -6.50
C ARG A 212 -20.53 -3.53 -6.30
N HIS A 213 -20.48 -4.86 -6.17
CA HIS A 213 -21.65 -5.71 -5.91
C HIS A 213 -21.36 -6.66 -4.75
N SER A 214 -22.38 -6.92 -3.92
CA SER A 214 -22.28 -7.97 -2.89
C SER A 214 -22.16 -9.33 -3.53
N GLY A 215 -21.33 -10.19 -2.94
CA GLY A 215 -21.17 -11.55 -3.44
C GLY A 215 -20.05 -12.31 -2.75
N LEU A 216 -19.94 -13.58 -3.10
CA LEU A 216 -18.83 -14.43 -2.68
C LEU A 216 -17.57 -14.01 -3.43
N LEU A 217 -16.51 -13.69 -2.69
CA LEU A 217 -15.19 -13.54 -3.26
C LEU A 217 -14.54 -14.92 -3.43
N PHE A 218 -13.45 -14.96 -4.18
CA PHE A 218 -12.77 -16.23 -4.40
C PHE A 218 -11.99 -16.66 -3.17
N PRO A 219 -11.95 -17.98 -2.92
CA PRO A 219 -11.29 -18.52 -1.75
C PRO A 219 -9.78 -18.32 -1.82
N VAL A 220 -9.18 -18.04 -0.67
CA VAL A 220 -7.74 -17.99 -0.45
C VAL A 220 -7.31 -19.31 0.20
N VAL A 221 -6.31 -19.96 -0.37
CA VAL A 221 -5.81 -21.25 0.09
C VAL A 221 -4.33 -21.14 0.39
N GLY A 222 -3.91 -21.66 1.54
CA GLY A 222 -2.53 -21.70 1.96
C GLY A 222 -2.22 -22.93 2.80
N ASN A 223 -0.95 -23.14 3.08
CA ASN A 223 -0.49 -24.16 4.02
C ASN A 223 0.72 -23.63 4.77
N SER A 224 0.71 -23.69 6.08
CA SER A 224 1.82 -23.29 6.92
C SER A 224 2.03 -24.26 8.09
N ASN A 225 3.23 -24.15 8.70
CA ASN A 225 3.52 -24.96 9.91
C ASN A 225 2.63 -24.57 11.09
N ASN A 226 2.17 -23.31 11.15
CA ASN A 226 1.41 -22.78 12.30
C ASN A 226 -0.07 -23.07 12.19
N THR A 227 -0.66 -22.95 10.99
CA THR A 227 -2.11 -23.09 10.77
C THR A 227 -2.49 -24.43 10.15
N GLY A 228 -1.53 -25.17 9.55
CA GLY A 228 -1.79 -26.29 8.67
C GLY A 228 -2.40 -25.80 7.36
N PHE A 229 -3.28 -26.58 6.74
CA PHE A 229 -4.07 -26.13 5.61
C PHE A 229 -5.02 -25.03 6.08
N ASP A 230 -4.98 -23.88 5.39
CA ASP A 230 -5.68 -22.63 5.71
C ASP A 230 -6.57 -22.29 4.52
N PHE A 231 -7.86 -22.30 4.73
CA PHE A 231 -8.88 -22.01 3.72
C PHE A 231 -9.73 -20.84 4.20
N ARG A 232 -9.79 -19.75 3.40
CA ARG A 232 -10.60 -18.56 3.66
C ARG A 232 -11.56 -18.34 2.51
N TRP A 233 -12.82 -18.07 2.82
CA TRP A 233 -13.81 -17.78 1.79
C TRP A 233 -14.55 -16.47 2.07
N PRO A 234 -13.99 -15.33 1.64
CA PRO A 234 -14.55 -14.02 1.92
C PRO A 234 -15.91 -13.80 1.24
N ILE A 235 -16.81 -13.11 1.94
CA ILE A 235 -18.13 -12.68 1.49
C ILE A 235 -18.16 -11.16 1.53
N TYR A 236 -18.16 -10.52 0.38
CA TYR A 236 -18.21 -9.08 0.26
C TYR A 236 -19.66 -8.58 0.29
N LEU A 237 -19.93 -7.54 1.07
CA LEU A 237 -21.22 -6.89 1.24
C LEU A 237 -21.12 -5.41 0.84
N ASN A 238 -21.63 -5.07 -0.33
CA ASN A 238 -21.80 -3.69 -0.79
C ASN A 238 -23.04 -3.09 -0.13
N LEU A 239 -22.88 -2.53 1.07
CA LEU A 239 -24.01 -2.05 1.88
C LEU A 239 -24.52 -0.70 1.39
N ALA A 240 -23.60 0.19 0.97
CA ALA A 240 -23.91 1.50 0.39
C ALA A 240 -22.73 2.02 -0.47
N PRO A 241 -22.91 3.10 -1.25
CA PRO A 241 -21.82 3.67 -2.04
C PRO A 241 -20.59 4.07 -1.23
N ASN A 242 -20.76 4.38 0.04
CA ASN A 242 -19.74 4.93 0.92
C ASN A 242 -19.39 4.04 2.13
N TYR A 243 -19.96 2.84 2.24
CA TYR A 243 -19.53 1.84 3.21
C TYR A 243 -19.81 0.42 2.73
N ASP A 244 -18.93 -0.48 3.10
CA ASP A 244 -18.98 -1.89 2.77
C ASP A 244 -18.47 -2.76 3.92
N ALA A 245 -18.72 -4.06 3.81
CA ALA A 245 -18.23 -5.03 4.76
C ALA A 245 -17.75 -6.29 4.05
N GLU A 246 -16.89 -7.04 4.73
CA GLU A 246 -16.43 -8.36 4.30
C GLU A 246 -16.52 -9.32 5.49
N ILE A 247 -17.17 -10.46 5.32
CA ILE A 247 -17.19 -11.53 6.30
C ILE A 247 -16.26 -12.63 5.80
N ILE A 248 -15.34 -13.09 6.63
CA ILE A 248 -14.25 -13.99 6.24
C ILE A 248 -14.29 -15.27 7.09
N PRO A 249 -15.11 -16.26 6.73
CA PRO A 249 -14.97 -17.59 7.29
C PRO A 249 -13.61 -18.18 6.93
N ARG A 250 -12.91 -18.73 7.93
CA ARG A 250 -11.57 -19.31 7.79
C ARG A 250 -11.52 -20.65 8.49
N GLU A 251 -11.05 -21.68 7.81
CA GLU A 251 -10.81 -23.00 8.38
C GLU A 251 -9.33 -23.32 8.40
N MET A 252 -8.82 -23.68 9.55
CA MET A 252 -7.41 -24.03 9.78
C MET A 252 -7.32 -25.43 10.37
N THR A 253 -6.69 -26.37 9.65
CA THR A 253 -6.66 -27.79 10.10
C THR A 253 -5.94 -28.02 11.42
N LYS A 254 -5.07 -27.12 11.87
CA LYS A 254 -4.37 -27.19 13.15
C LYS A 254 -4.98 -26.34 14.25
N ARG A 255 -5.75 -25.30 13.91
CA ARG A 255 -6.23 -24.31 14.87
C ARG A 255 -7.75 -24.30 15.02
N GLY A 256 -8.49 -24.77 13.99
CA GLY A 256 -9.94 -24.81 13.94
C GLY A 256 -10.56 -23.62 13.19
N PRO A 257 -11.91 -23.52 13.25
CA PRO A 257 -12.65 -22.49 12.52
C PRO A 257 -12.55 -21.13 13.17
N GLN A 258 -12.23 -20.11 12.36
CA GLN A 258 -12.16 -18.69 12.71
C GLN A 258 -13.15 -17.91 11.83
N ILE A 259 -13.74 -16.86 12.35
CA ILE A 259 -14.52 -15.90 11.57
C ILE A 259 -13.85 -14.52 11.66
N GLY A 260 -13.61 -13.91 10.51
CA GLY A 260 -13.18 -12.53 10.37
C GLY A 260 -14.32 -11.64 9.87
N ALA A 261 -14.26 -10.36 10.18
CA ALA A 261 -15.13 -9.32 9.64
C ALA A 261 -14.35 -8.04 9.45
N ASP A 262 -14.46 -7.45 8.26
CA ASP A 262 -13.93 -6.12 7.90
C ASP A 262 -15.11 -5.20 7.62
N PHE A 263 -15.07 -3.99 8.16
CA PHE A 263 -16.04 -2.95 7.86
C PHE A 263 -15.30 -1.66 7.50
N ARG A 264 -15.63 -1.06 6.35
CA ARG A 264 -15.00 0.18 5.85
C ARG A 264 -16.07 1.20 5.54
N TYR A 265 -15.79 2.45 5.86
CA TYR A 265 -16.67 3.55 5.53
C TYR A 265 -15.90 4.81 5.13
N LEU A 266 -16.53 5.61 4.29
CA LEU A 266 -16.08 6.92 3.84
C LEU A 266 -17.26 7.88 3.93
N LEU A 267 -17.30 8.67 5.01
CA LEU A 267 -18.29 9.73 5.20
C LEU A 267 -17.72 11.06 4.70
N GLU A 268 -18.55 12.08 4.65
CA GLU A 268 -18.14 13.43 4.21
C GLU A 268 -17.00 13.99 5.08
N GLN A 269 -17.00 13.70 6.37
CA GLN A 269 -16.08 14.28 7.34
C GLN A 269 -15.17 13.24 8.01
N SER A 270 -15.35 11.96 7.80
CA SER A 270 -14.49 10.92 8.36
C SER A 270 -14.39 9.70 7.45
N LYS A 271 -13.30 8.96 7.61
CA LYS A 271 -13.10 7.63 7.04
C LYS A 271 -12.59 6.69 8.11
N GLY A 272 -13.07 5.47 8.08
CA GLY A 272 -12.64 4.50 9.07
C GLY A 272 -12.69 3.07 8.54
N HIS A 273 -12.03 2.21 9.29
CA HIS A 273 -11.92 0.78 9.10
C HIS A 273 -12.08 0.08 10.45
N ALA A 274 -12.82 -1.01 10.50
CA ALA A 274 -12.91 -1.86 11.65
C ALA A 274 -12.70 -3.32 11.23
N HIS A 275 -11.77 -3.99 11.86
CA HIS A 275 -11.44 -5.40 11.65
C HIS A 275 -11.67 -6.20 12.93
N TYR A 276 -12.26 -7.38 12.80
CA TYR A 276 -12.50 -8.30 13.91
C TYR A 276 -12.23 -9.74 13.50
N GLU A 277 -11.46 -10.47 14.30
CA GLU A 277 -11.27 -11.92 14.15
C GLU A 277 -11.66 -12.65 15.44
N TYR A 278 -12.36 -13.77 15.30
CA TYR A 278 -12.82 -14.61 16.40
C TYR A 278 -12.59 -16.08 16.12
N LEU A 279 -11.84 -16.72 17.00
CA LEU A 279 -11.62 -18.17 17.06
C LEU A 279 -12.09 -18.65 18.44
N ASP A 280 -13.16 -19.41 18.50
CA ASP A 280 -13.77 -19.83 19.77
C ASP A 280 -12.83 -20.72 20.59
N ARG A 281 -12.15 -21.65 19.92
CA ARG A 281 -11.21 -22.57 20.54
C ARG A 281 -10.06 -22.88 19.60
N ASP A 282 -8.87 -22.37 19.94
CA ASP A 282 -7.62 -22.76 19.29
C ASP A 282 -7.27 -24.19 19.68
N GLN A 283 -7.26 -25.12 18.73
CA GLN A 283 -7.01 -26.55 18.98
C GLN A 283 -5.59 -26.84 19.48
N VAL A 284 -4.65 -25.88 19.40
CA VAL A 284 -3.28 -26.03 19.92
C VAL A 284 -3.15 -25.50 21.35
N LEU A 285 -3.77 -24.36 21.66
CA LEU A 285 -3.66 -23.69 22.96
C LEU A 285 -4.84 -23.98 23.90
N ASP A 286 -5.93 -24.48 23.37
CA ASP A 286 -7.21 -24.74 24.06
C ASP A 286 -7.85 -23.45 24.64
N GLU A 287 -7.64 -22.32 23.98
CA GLU A 287 -8.09 -21.01 24.39
C GLU A 287 -8.85 -20.30 23.27
N ARG A 288 -9.71 -19.33 23.66
CA ARG A 288 -10.34 -18.40 22.73
C ARG A 288 -9.33 -17.37 22.26
N ARG A 289 -9.34 -17.08 20.96
CA ARG A 289 -8.43 -16.09 20.35
C ARG A 289 -9.23 -15.03 19.60
N THR A 290 -8.89 -13.77 19.85
CA THR A 290 -9.56 -12.62 19.21
C THR A 290 -8.54 -11.57 18.77
N TYR A 291 -8.87 -10.88 17.70
CA TYR A 291 -8.21 -9.66 17.25
C TYR A 291 -9.26 -8.60 16.93
N VAL A 292 -9.07 -7.40 17.40
CA VAL A 292 -9.89 -6.22 17.10
C VAL A 292 -8.96 -5.11 16.65
N GLU A 293 -9.32 -4.43 15.56
CA GLU A 293 -8.64 -3.22 15.08
C GLU A 293 -9.71 -2.22 14.63
N VAL A 294 -9.58 -0.97 15.03
CA VAL A 294 -10.46 0.12 14.61
C VAL A 294 -9.62 1.36 14.36
N ASP A 295 -9.71 1.87 13.15
CA ASP A 295 -9.09 3.12 12.72
C ASP A 295 -10.17 4.08 12.26
N ASP A 296 -10.17 5.31 12.76
CA ASP A 296 -11.08 6.36 12.31
C ASP A 296 -10.38 7.72 12.32
N VAL A 297 -10.34 8.36 11.18
CA VAL A 297 -9.76 9.69 11.02
C VAL A 297 -10.77 10.63 10.38
N GLY A 298 -10.92 11.82 10.98
CA GLY A 298 -11.91 12.75 10.47
C GLY A 298 -11.82 14.15 11.06
N ARG A 299 -12.89 14.92 10.82
CA ARG A 299 -13.07 16.29 11.32
C ARG A 299 -14.46 16.45 11.88
N LEU A 300 -14.55 16.89 13.13
CA LEU A 300 -15.82 17.28 13.75
C LEU A 300 -16.27 18.66 13.26
N THR A 301 -15.30 19.54 13.00
CA THR A 301 -15.52 20.87 12.42
C THR A 301 -14.35 21.21 11.47
N ARG A 302 -14.43 22.35 10.75
CA ARG A 302 -13.29 22.82 9.92
C ARG A 302 -11.98 23.01 10.70
N HIS A 303 -12.06 23.13 12.02
CA HIS A 303 -10.92 23.42 12.88
C HIS A 303 -10.59 22.30 13.87
N LEU A 304 -11.49 21.34 14.06
CA LEU A 304 -11.33 20.25 15.01
C LEU A 304 -11.29 18.93 14.27
N GLY A 305 -10.11 18.35 14.18
CA GLY A 305 -9.85 16.99 13.68
C GLY A 305 -9.78 15.97 14.80
N PHE A 306 -9.99 14.72 14.47
CA PHE A 306 -9.77 13.59 15.36
C PHE A 306 -9.10 12.43 14.60
N ASP A 307 -8.43 11.59 15.40
CA ASP A 307 -7.72 10.42 14.91
C ASP A 307 -7.78 9.36 16.01
N LEU A 308 -8.42 8.24 15.72
CA LEU A 308 -8.61 7.11 16.61
C LEU A 308 -7.92 5.89 16.01
N GLN A 309 -7.07 5.25 16.80
CA GLN A 309 -6.54 3.93 16.50
C GLN A 309 -6.70 3.04 17.73
N TYR A 310 -7.35 1.90 17.55
CA TYR A 310 -7.50 0.91 18.59
C TYR A 310 -7.18 -0.47 18.04
N ALA A 311 -6.22 -1.15 18.63
CA ALA A 311 -5.88 -2.51 18.26
C ALA A 311 -5.68 -3.38 19.51
N GLU A 312 -6.29 -4.55 19.56
CA GLU A 312 -6.20 -5.49 20.69
C GLU A 312 -6.20 -6.94 20.22
N VAL A 313 -5.31 -7.74 20.79
CA VAL A 313 -5.30 -9.19 20.63
C VAL A 313 -5.52 -9.87 21.98
N SER A 314 -6.09 -11.08 21.94
CA SER A 314 -6.35 -11.88 23.16
C SER A 314 -5.09 -12.25 23.92
N ASP A 315 -3.96 -12.40 23.23
CA ASP A 315 -2.72 -12.91 23.80
C ASP A 315 -1.47 -12.46 23.03
N PRO A 316 -0.30 -12.42 23.67
CA PRO A 316 0.94 -11.95 23.04
C PRO A 316 1.47 -12.83 21.88
N GLY A 317 0.93 -14.04 21.70
CA GLY A 317 1.34 -14.96 20.63
C GLY A 317 0.45 -14.89 19.39
N TYR A 318 -0.55 -14.01 19.36
CA TYR A 318 -1.53 -13.97 18.27
C TYR A 318 -0.88 -13.80 16.89
N PHE A 319 -0.02 -12.80 16.73
CA PHE A 319 0.64 -12.55 15.45
C PHE A 319 1.74 -13.56 15.12
N GLU A 320 2.38 -14.19 16.11
CA GLU A 320 3.32 -15.28 15.87
C GLU A 320 2.62 -16.50 15.26
N ASP A 321 1.37 -16.76 15.67
CA ASP A 321 0.59 -17.92 15.25
C ASP A 321 -0.20 -17.69 13.96
N PHE A 322 -0.83 -16.52 13.82
CA PHE A 322 -1.74 -16.19 12.70
C PHE A 322 -1.16 -15.19 11.71
N GLY A 323 -0.08 -14.47 12.08
CA GLY A 323 0.60 -13.53 11.20
C GLY A 323 1.27 -14.25 10.03
N GLY A 324 0.88 -13.88 8.82
CA GLY A 324 1.44 -14.45 7.59
C GLY A 324 2.70 -13.73 7.08
N ARG A 325 3.17 -12.67 7.75
CA ARG A 325 4.25 -11.79 7.26
C ARG A 325 5.28 -11.55 8.36
N LEU A 326 6.55 -11.34 7.95
CA LEU A 326 7.64 -11.07 8.88
C LEU A 326 7.46 -9.73 9.62
N ASP A 327 6.92 -8.72 8.95
CA ASP A 327 6.57 -7.45 9.56
C ASP A 327 5.52 -7.62 10.67
N THR A 328 4.45 -8.37 10.41
CA THR A 328 3.40 -8.65 11.39
C THR A 328 3.93 -9.43 12.59
N THR A 329 4.76 -10.47 12.34
CA THR A 329 5.35 -11.27 13.43
C THR A 329 6.46 -10.55 14.20
N SER A 330 6.93 -9.40 13.70
CA SER A 330 7.95 -8.57 14.34
C SER A 330 7.38 -7.43 15.18
N ILE A 331 6.05 -7.26 15.20
CA ILE A 331 5.38 -6.24 16.03
C ILE A 331 5.60 -6.58 17.50
N SER A 332 6.10 -5.62 18.27
CA SER A 332 6.30 -5.76 19.72
C SER A 332 5.14 -5.20 20.52
N TYR A 333 4.51 -4.14 20.01
CA TYR A 333 3.42 -3.43 20.66
C TYR A 333 2.32 -3.07 19.68
N LEU A 334 1.08 -3.09 20.13
CA LEU A 334 -0.05 -2.45 19.47
C LEU A 334 -0.35 -1.13 20.18
N ASP A 335 -0.42 -0.07 19.40
CA ASP A 335 -0.80 1.24 19.87
C ASP A 335 -2.32 1.35 19.92
N ARG A 336 -2.81 2.02 20.98
CA ARG A 336 -4.21 2.39 21.15
C ARG A 336 -4.27 3.83 21.53
N TYR A 337 -4.78 4.68 20.66
CA TYR A 337 -4.90 6.09 21.00
C TYR A 337 -6.18 6.72 20.44
N ALA A 338 -6.59 7.78 21.12
CA ALA A 338 -7.56 8.73 20.61
C ALA A 338 -6.96 10.14 20.72
N ARG A 339 -6.87 10.82 19.60
CA ARG A 339 -6.27 12.14 19.47
C ARG A 339 -7.26 13.13 18.89
N MET A 340 -7.36 14.30 19.50
CA MET A 340 -8.11 15.44 19.00
C MET A 340 -7.16 16.59 18.76
N ILE A 341 -7.27 17.25 17.60
CA ILE A 341 -6.42 18.36 17.20
C ILE A 341 -7.32 19.54 16.82
N TYR A 342 -7.19 20.64 17.54
CA TYR A 342 -7.82 21.89 17.20
C TYR A 342 -6.81 22.85 16.58
N GLN A 343 -7.08 23.32 15.37
CA GLN A 343 -6.26 24.31 14.67
C GLN A 343 -7.03 25.62 14.58
N ALA A 344 -6.62 26.60 15.39
CA ALA A 344 -7.24 27.92 15.34
C ALA A 344 -6.93 28.63 14.02
N PRO A 345 -7.84 29.45 13.50
CA PRO A 345 -7.64 30.17 12.24
C PRO A 345 -6.43 31.10 12.27
N ALA A 346 -5.98 31.47 13.44
CA ALA A 346 -5.00 32.53 13.59
C ALA A 346 -3.57 32.04 13.85
N SER A 347 -3.28 31.41 14.97
CA SER A 347 -1.87 31.34 15.40
C SER A 347 -1.60 30.32 16.49
N TRP A 348 -2.53 29.44 16.81
CA TRP A 348 -2.31 28.41 17.82
C TRP A 348 -3.01 27.10 17.45
N SER A 349 -2.48 26.01 17.97
CA SER A 349 -3.08 24.68 17.91
C SER A 349 -3.10 24.06 19.30
N ALA A 350 -4.10 23.23 19.54
CA ALA A 350 -4.19 22.45 20.77
C ALA A 350 -4.44 20.97 20.40
N GLN A 351 -3.79 20.08 21.14
CA GLN A 351 -3.96 18.64 20.99
C GLN A 351 -4.33 18.03 22.35
N ALA A 352 -5.25 17.09 22.32
CA ALA A 352 -5.54 16.18 23.43
C ALA A 352 -5.34 14.75 22.94
N LEU A 353 -4.56 13.96 23.66
CA LEU A 353 -4.24 12.58 23.38
C LEU A 353 -4.48 11.70 24.61
N VAL A 354 -5.08 10.54 24.39
CA VAL A 354 -5.03 9.41 25.32
C VAL A 354 -4.41 8.24 24.60
N GLU A 355 -3.40 7.61 25.23
CA GLU A 355 -2.60 6.56 24.56
C GLU A 355 -2.27 5.43 25.53
N ASP A 356 -2.40 4.21 25.05
CA ASP A 356 -2.06 2.96 25.75
C ASP A 356 -1.37 2.00 24.78
N PHE A 357 -0.63 1.03 25.32
CA PHE A 357 0.13 0.05 24.55
C PHE A 357 -0.16 -1.36 25.02
N GLN A 358 -0.45 -2.26 24.10
CA GLN A 358 -0.50 -3.69 24.38
C GLN A 358 0.78 -4.37 23.86
N ALA A 359 1.52 -5.04 24.74
CA ALA A 359 2.63 -5.90 24.30
C ALA A 359 2.08 -7.16 23.61
N VAL A 360 2.56 -7.45 22.40
CA VAL A 360 2.12 -8.56 21.56
C VAL A 360 3.26 -9.50 21.17
N SER A 361 4.41 -9.37 21.83
CA SER A 361 5.52 -10.32 21.74
C SER A 361 5.83 -10.88 23.11
N ARG A 362 6.00 -12.20 23.20
CA ARG A 362 6.39 -12.89 24.44
C ARG A 362 7.77 -12.49 24.96
N SER A 363 8.60 -11.86 24.13
CA SER A 363 9.94 -11.40 24.50
C SER A 363 9.96 -10.04 25.21
N VAL A 364 8.85 -9.30 25.23
CA VAL A 364 8.77 -7.98 25.86
C VAL A 364 8.60 -8.12 27.35
N LEU A 365 9.58 -7.60 28.10
CA LEU A 365 9.49 -7.54 29.56
C LEU A 365 8.50 -6.44 30.01
N PRO A 366 7.86 -6.57 31.17
CA PRO A 366 7.00 -5.53 31.73
C PRO A 366 7.70 -4.18 31.88
N THR A 367 9.00 -4.18 32.17
CA THR A 367 9.86 -2.99 32.31
C THR A 367 10.13 -2.26 31.01
N ASP A 368 9.95 -2.93 29.88
CA ASP A 368 10.26 -2.40 28.55
C ASP A 368 9.02 -1.79 27.85
N LYS A 369 7.85 -1.91 28.49
CA LYS A 369 6.62 -1.31 27.96
C LYS A 369 6.72 0.20 27.97
N PRO A 370 6.29 0.90 26.90
CA PRO A 370 6.14 2.35 26.93
C PRO A 370 5.15 2.79 28.02
N TYR A 371 5.31 4.02 28.52
CA TYR A 371 4.34 4.62 29.41
C TYR A 371 3.05 4.95 28.68
N LYS A 372 1.92 4.69 29.32
CA LYS A 372 0.63 5.23 28.89
C LYS A 372 0.61 6.74 29.14
N ARG A 373 -0.05 7.47 28.26
CA ARG A 373 -0.30 8.91 28.38
C ARG A 373 -1.78 9.16 28.56
N LEU A 374 -2.21 9.43 29.79
CA LEU A 374 -3.63 9.46 30.15
C LEU A 374 -3.99 10.65 31.07
N PRO A 375 -4.23 11.87 30.55
CA PRO A 375 -4.07 12.34 29.16
C PRO A 375 -2.70 13.00 28.89
N GLU A 376 -2.44 13.29 27.60
CA GLU A 376 -1.49 14.31 27.14
C GLU A 376 -2.27 15.49 26.54
N LEU A 377 -1.94 16.71 26.96
CA LEU A 377 -2.49 17.97 26.44
C LEU A 377 -1.35 18.83 25.95
N ARG A 378 -1.40 19.29 24.69
CA ARG A 378 -0.42 20.20 24.08
C ARG A 378 -1.07 21.47 23.58
N LEU A 379 -0.35 22.56 23.70
CA LEU A 379 -0.73 23.88 23.20
C LEU A 379 0.49 24.52 22.53
N ASP A 380 0.39 24.77 21.23
CA ASP A 380 1.43 25.44 20.45
C ASP A 380 0.88 26.76 19.93
N ALA A 381 1.61 27.83 20.12
CA ALA A 381 1.22 29.16 19.67
C ALA A 381 2.40 29.92 19.06
N LEU A 382 2.14 30.62 17.95
CA LEU A 382 3.13 31.48 17.31
C LEU A 382 2.43 32.71 16.72
N THR A 383 2.92 33.92 17.06
CA THR A 383 2.33 35.16 16.55
C THR A 383 2.42 35.22 15.01
N ARG A 384 1.31 35.65 14.37
CA ARG A 384 1.26 35.86 12.89
C ARG A 384 2.09 37.04 12.45
N ASN A 385 2.03 38.13 13.23
CA ASN A 385 2.68 39.38 12.88
C ASN A 385 4.19 39.26 13.08
N ASN A 386 4.92 39.44 12.01
CA ASN A 386 6.37 39.55 11.99
C ASN A 386 6.75 41.01 12.27
N TRP A 387 7.13 41.34 13.49
CA TRP A 387 7.64 42.67 13.81
C TRP A 387 9.15 42.71 13.53
N ARG A 388 9.55 43.23 12.35
CA ARG A 388 10.96 43.34 11.95
C ARG A 388 11.73 42.00 12.01
N GLY A 389 11.09 40.89 11.67
CA GLY A 389 11.70 39.57 11.77
C GLY A 389 11.39 38.81 13.07
N PHE A 390 10.87 39.48 14.11
CA PHE A 390 10.60 38.85 15.40
C PHE A 390 9.19 38.25 15.48
N ARG A 391 9.11 37.05 16.03
CA ARG A 391 7.87 36.35 16.38
C ARG A 391 7.99 35.88 17.84
N VAL A 392 6.90 35.89 18.56
CA VAL A 392 6.79 35.34 19.91
C VAL A 392 5.97 34.06 19.82
N GLY A 393 6.40 33.01 20.48
CA GLY A 393 5.70 31.75 20.55
C GLY A 393 5.66 31.18 21.97
N PHE A 394 4.89 30.15 22.09
CA PHE A 394 4.70 29.41 23.34
C PHE A 394 4.38 27.94 22.99
N ASP A 395 5.12 27.01 23.58
CA ASP A 395 4.84 25.60 23.56
C ASP A 395 4.55 25.15 25.00
N GLY A 396 3.48 24.41 25.22
CA GLY A 396 3.08 23.92 26.52
C GLY A 396 2.58 22.48 26.45
N GLU A 397 2.97 21.66 27.41
CA GLU A 397 2.58 20.27 27.50
C GLU A 397 2.20 19.91 28.94
N TYR A 398 1.13 19.13 29.07
CA TYR A 398 0.79 18.42 30.29
C TYR A 398 0.60 16.94 29.96
N VAL A 399 1.29 16.05 30.67
CA VAL A 399 1.17 14.60 30.49
C VAL A 399 1.03 13.90 31.83
N ASN A 400 0.11 12.95 31.91
CA ASN A 400 0.03 12.00 33.02
C ASN A 400 0.54 10.63 32.55
N PHE A 401 1.70 10.21 33.08
CA PHE A 401 2.39 8.97 32.74
C PHE A 401 2.01 7.86 33.72
N MET A 402 1.55 6.75 33.18
CA MET A 402 1.14 5.58 33.96
C MET A 402 1.79 4.31 33.40
N ARG A 403 2.37 3.49 34.28
CA ARG A 403 2.91 2.17 33.96
C ARG A 403 2.93 1.31 35.21
N LYS A 404 2.23 0.18 35.17
CA LYS A 404 2.17 -0.76 36.27
C LYS A 404 3.57 -1.19 36.73
N ASP A 405 3.80 -1.24 38.04
CA ASP A 405 5.05 -1.65 38.67
C ASP A 405 6.27 -0.76 38.30
N ALA A 406 6.02 0.52 37.99
CA ALA A 406 7.04 1.50 37.65
C ALA A 406 6.76 2.85 38.33
N LEU A 407 7.66 3.82 38.16
CA LEU A 407 7.46 5.19 38.57
C LEU A 407 6.32 5.80 37.77
N GLU A 408 5.32 6.40 38.43
CA GLU A 408 4.21 7.10 37.77
C GLU A 408 4.18 8.58 38.20
N GLY A 409 3.74 9.44 37.32
CA GLY A 409 3.70 10.86 37.64
C GLY A 409 3.16 11.73 36.51
N GLN A 410 3.02 12.99 36.82
CA GLN A 410 2.58 14.02 35.89
C GLN A 410 3.75 14.94 35.56
N ARG A 411 3.78 15.42 34.32
CA ARG A 411 4.71 16.46 33.87
C ARG A 411 3.93 17.64 33.32
N LEU A 412 4.30 18.84 33.76
CA LEU A 412 3.89 20.09 33.14
C LEU A 412 5.13 20.77 32.56
N GLU A 413 5.07 21.11 31.30
CA GLU A 413 6.09 21.88 30.62
C GLU A 413 5.52 23.17 30.04
N LEU A 414 6.29 24.25 30.14
CA LEU A 414 5.97 25.57 29.61
C LEU A 414 7.22 26.15 28.94
N GLN A 415 7.14 26.49 27.68
CA GLN A 415 8.27 26.97 26.87
C GLN A 415 7.88 28.21 26.03
N PRO A 416 7.86 29.41 26.64
CA PRO A 416 7.80 30.66 25.88
C PRO A 416 9.10 30.86 25.12
N PHE A 417 9.01 31.40 23.89
CA PHE A 417 10.17 31.69 23.08
C PHE A 417 10.01 32.95 22.22
N VAL A 418 11.15 33.51 21.83
CA VAL A 418 11.24 34.57 20.82
C VAL A 418 12.11 34.06 19.67
N ARG A 419 11.58 34.13 18.46
CA ARG A 419 12.27 33.75 17.22
C ARG A 419 12.45 34.96 16.33
N PHE A 420 13.67 35.15 15.86
CA PHE A 420 14.03 36.09 14.80
C PHE A 420 14.27 35.30 13.52
N LEU A 421 13.65 35.71 12.42
CA LEU A 421 13.83 35.10 11.10
C LEU A 421 13.96 36.17 10.03
N VAL A 422 15.04 36.08 9.27
CA VAL A 422 15.24 36.79 8.00
C VAL A 422 15.53 35.73 6.94
N ASP A 423 14.77 35.69 5.87
CA ASP A 423 14.92 34.74 4.77
C ASP A 423 14.93 35.52 3.45
N HIS A 424 16.03 35.40 2.71
CA HIS A 424 16.26 35.91 1.36
C HIS A 424 16.56 34.76 0.41
N ASP A 425 16.49 35.01 -0.88
CA ASP A 425 16.73 33.99 -1.90
C ASP A 425 18.09 33.29 -1.74
N ALA A 426 19.14 34.07 -1.45
CA ALA A 426 20.52 33.59 -1.36
C ALA A 426 20.98 33.18 0.04
N TRP A 427 20.29 33.60 1.11
CA TRP A 427 20.67 33.30 2.49
C TRP A 427 19.51 33.46 3.45
N TYR A 428 19.62 32.78 4.58
CA TYR A 428 18.70 32.95 5.70
C TYR A 428 19.46 32.96 7.04
N VAL A 429 18.85 33.61 8.03
CA VAL A 429 19.29 33.55 9.43
C VAL A 429 18.04 33.41 10.31
N THR A 430 18.09 32.43 11.19
CA THR A 430 17.09 32.28 12.26
C THR A 430 17.80 32.23 13.61
N SER A 431 17.27 32.93 14.59
CA SER A 431 17.76 32.87 15.97
C SER A 431 16.58 32.70 16.89
N GLN A 432 16.72 31.86 17.90
CA GLN A 432 15.66 31.60 18.85
C GLN A 432 16.20 31.55 20.26
N ALA A 433 15.47 32.18 21.18
CA ALA A 433 15.71 32.13 22.61
C ALA A 433 14.44 31.61 23.30
N ASP A 434 14.59 30.57 24.08
CA ASP A 434 13.51 29.91 24.82
C ASP A 434 13.81 29.92 26.29
N TRP A 435 12.75 29.91 27.07
CA TRP A 435 12.81 29.64 28.49
C TRP A 435 11.95 28.43 28.81
N GLN A 436 12.57 27.29 29.10
CA GLN A 436 11.86 26.05 29.42
C GLN A 436 11.71 25.89 30.92
N TYR A 437 10.48 25.69 31.38
CA TYR A 437 10.12 25.33 32.76
C TYR A 437 9.40 23.97 32.74
N THR A 438 9.92 23.00 33.48
CA THR A 438 9.35 21.68 33.62
C THR A 438 9.15 21.34 35.07
N ARG A 439 7.96 20.91 35.48
CA ARG A 439 7.63 20.44 36.82
C ARG A 439 7.01 19.07 36.79
N TYR A 440 7.45 18.23 37.69
CA TYR A 440 6.88 16.90 37.87
C TYR A 440 6.07 16.83 39.16
N GLN A 441 5.14 15.87 39.20
CA GLN A 441 4.47 15.42 40.40
C GLN A 441 4.45 13.89 40.38
N ILE A 442 5.25 13.29 41.25
CA ILE A 442 5.34 11.82 41.36
C ILE A 442 4.13 11.33 42.15
N THR A 443 3.37 10.41 41.57
CA THR A 443 2.14 9.87 42.13
C THR A 443 2.31 8.47 42.71
N SER A 444 3.22 7.67 42.18
CA SER A 444 3.48 6.30 42.62
C SER A 444 4.91 5.84 42.27
N GLY A 445 5.46 4.90 42.99
CA GLY A 445 6.76 4.25 42.72
C GLY A 445 8.00 5.09 43.07
N GLY A 446 7.85 6.24 43.70
CA GLY A 446 8.96 7.10 44.13
C GLY A 446 9.82 6.45 45.23
N THR A 447 11.12 6.73 45.22
CA THR A 447 12.04 6.28 46.26
C THR A 447 11.73 7.05 47.57
N PRO A 448 11.61 6.41 48.75
CA PRO A 448 11.40 7.11 50.00
C PRO A 448 12.49 8.15 50.25
N GLY A 449 12.07 9.40 50.49
CA GLY A 449 12.97 10.55 50.73
C GLY A 449 13.39 11.32 49.47
N SER A 450 12.95 10.91 48.25
CA SER A 450 13.09 11.73 47.06
C SER A 450 12.06 12.87 47.01
N ASP A 451 12.40 13.94 46.25
CA ASP A 451 11.44 15.03 46.02
C ASP A 451 10.24 14.51 45.21
N ALA A 452 9.05 14.69 45.77
CA ALA A 452 7.79 14.30 45.12
C ALA A 452 7.39 15.26 43.98
N SER A 453 8.02 16.43 43.88
CA SER A 453 7.69 17.47 42.89
C SER A 453 8.95 18.13 42.33
N PRO A 454 9.91 17.37 41.78
CA PRO A 454 11.12 17.95 41.23
C PRO A 454 10.83 18.85 40.02
N GLU A 455 11.64 19.92 39.89
CA GLU A 455 11.48 20.87 38.79
C GLU A 455 12.81 21.21 38.12
N ARG A 456 12.70 21.71 36.88
CA ARG A 456 13.83 22.19 36.08
C ARG A 456 13.44 23.47 35.37
N GLN A 457 14.37 24.41 35.29
CA GLN A 457 14.25 25.59 34.45
C GLN A 457 15.60 25.88 33.78
N LEU A 458 15.56 26.20 32.51
CA LEU A 458 16.75 26.49 31.73
C LEU A 458 16.45 27.31 30.47
N PRO A 459 17.36 28.23 30.06
CA PRO A 459 17.28 28.87 28.77
C PRO A 459 17.90 27.99 27.67
N ILE A 460 17.38 28.13 26.45
CA ILE A 460 17.93 27.51 25.22
C ILE A 460 18.15 28.63 24.23
N TYR A 461 19.38 28.75 23.69
CA TYR A 461 19.71 29.74 22.67
C TYR A 461 20.22 29.03 21.42
N SER A 462 19.64 29.35 20.27
CA SER A 462 20.08 28.84 18.98
C SER A 462 20.20 29.95 17.96
N ALA A 463 21.22 29.86 17.10
CA ALA A 463 21.39 30.70 15.93
C ALA A 463 21.79 29.84 14.75
N GLU A 464 20.98 29.85 13.72
CA GLU A 464 21.17 29.06 12.50
C GLU A 464 21.23 30.00 11.30
N GLY A 465 22.08 29.69 10.34
CA GLY A 465 22.16 30.39 9.07
C GLY A 465 22.58 29.48 7.95
N GLY A 466 22.11 29.78 6.76
CA GLY A 466 22.45 29.05 5.55
C GLY A 466 22.60 29.96 4.34
N LEU A 467 23.41 29.50 3.40
CA LEU A 467 23.58 30.13 2.09
C LEU A 467 23.04 29.21 1.01
N ARG A 468 22.56 29.81 -0.09
CA ARG A 468 22.06 29.08 -1.27
C ARG A 468 22.79 29.56 -2.49
N PHE A 469 23.72 28.75 -2.99
CA PHE A 469 24.46 29.01 -4.24
C PHE A 469 23.86 28.15 -5.34
N GLU A 470 23.73 28.72 -6.52
CA GLU A 470 23.22 28.05 -7.70
C GLU A 470 24.12 28.23 -8.89
N ARG A 471 24.29 27.20 -9.70
CA ARG A 471 24.97 27.27 -10.98
C ARG A 471 24.35 26.32 -11.99
N LEU A 472 24.40 26.71 -13.26
CA LEU A 472 24.15 25.80 -14.37
C LEU A 472 25.43 25.02 -14.68
N THR A 473 25.31 23.70 -14.75
CA THR A 473 26.40 22.81 -15.15
C THR A 473 26.55 22.81 -16.67
N GLY A 474 27.70 22.34 -17.19
CA GLY A 474 27.92 22.21 -18.64
C GLY A 474 26.92 21.26 -19.34
N ALA A 475 26.24 20.39 -18.61
CA ALA A 475 25.17 19.53 -19.09
C ALA A 475 23.77 20.17 -19.00
N GLY A 476 23.69 21.46 -18.60
CA GLY A 476 22.44 22.20 -18.48
C GLY A 476 21.62 21.92 -17.20
N ASN A 477 22.09 21.09 -16.28
CA ASN A 477 21.43 20.87 -15.00
C ASN A 477 21.70 22.05 -14.04
N LEU A 478 20.71 22.35 -13.18
CA LEU A 478 20.88 23.29 -12.07
C LEU A 478 21.52 22.57 -10.89
N GLN A 479 22.70 23.04 -10.46
CA GLN A 479 23.34 22.57 -9.25
C GLN A 479 23.23 23.60 -8.15
N THR A 480 22.77 23.19 -6.96
CA THR A 480 22.81 24.01 -5.75
C THR A 480 23.97 23.61 -4.84
N LEU A 481 24.45 24.53 -4.03
CA LEU A 481 25.31 24.25 -2.87
C LEU A 481 24.77 25.04 -1.68
N GLU A 482 24.48 24.36 -0.61
CA GLU A 482 23.73 24.87 0.55
C GLU A 482 24.52 24.59 1.84
N PRO A 483 25.53 25.42 2.18
CA PRO A 483 26.14 25.36 3.50
C PRO A 483 25.19 25.88 4.56
N GLN A 484 25.15 25.19 5.70
CA GLN A 484 24.29 25.47 6.85
C GLN A 484 25.10 25.36 8.13
N LEU A 485 24.91 26.30 9.06
CA LEU A 485 25.55 26.34 10.37
C LEU A 485 24.49 26.54 11.43
N LEU A 486 24.60 25.82 12.54
CA LEU A 486 23.79 26.02 13.76
C LEU A 486 24.74 26.14 14.95
N TYR A 487 24.66 27.24 15.70
CA TYR A 487 25.21 27.35 17.04
C TYR A 487 24.11 27.11 18.06
N LEU A 488 24.34 26.19 19.01
CA LEU A 488 23.43 25.88 20.09
C LEU A 488 24.13 26.03 21.44
N TYR A 489 23.49 26.80 22.34
CA TYR A 489 23.92 26.94 23.72
C TYR A 489 22.79 26.66 24.69
N VAL A 490 22.99 25.67 25.56
CA VAL A 490 22.10 25.27 26.65
C VAL A 490 22.94 25.07 27.92
N PRO A 491 22.80 25.90 28.97
CA PRO A 491 23.60 25.75 30.17
C PRO A 491 23.26 24.47 30.93
N TYR A 492 24.25 23.83 31.50
CA TYR A 492 24.05 22.64 32.33
C TYR A 492 23.09 22.90 33.48
N ARG A 493 22.16 22.00 33.68
CA ARG A 493 21.35 21.84 34.92
C ARG A 493 21.40 20.37 35.32
N ASN A 494 21.58 20.12 36.62
CA ASN A 494 21.50 18.78 37.16
C ASN A 494 20.07 18.24 36.98
N GLN A 495 19.93 17.08 36.36
CA GLN A 495 18.66 16.40 36.04
C GLN A 495 18.60 14.96 36.57
N ASP A 496 19.58 14.55 37.39
CA ASP A 496 19.70 13.17 37.87
C ASP A 496 18.51 12.74 38.74
N GLN A 497 17.88 13.70 39.43
CA GLN A 497 16.70 13.47 40.28
C GLN A 497 15.37 13.52 39.50
N LEU A 498 15.40 13.92 38.25
CA LEU A 498 14.19 13.97 37.42
C LEU A 498 13.83 12.57 36.89
N PRO A 499 12.55 12.24 36.83
CA PRO A 499 12.10 10.98 36.20
C PRO A 499 12.49 10.89 34.73
N VAL A 500 12.42 9.66 34.17
CA VAL A 500 12.53 9.40 32.72
C VAL A 500 11.31 8.60 32.31
N PHE A 501 10.34 9.26 31.70
CA PHE A 501 9.11 8.65 31.20
C PHE A 501 9.16 8.41 29.69
N ASP A 502 9.57 9.41 28.90
CA ASP A 502 9.52 9.40 27.44
C ASP A 502 10.82 9.80 26.74
N SER A 503 11.86 10.17 27.50
CA SER A 503 13.12 10.54 26.88
C SER A 503 13.94 9.33 26.45
N GLY A 504 14.37 9.36 25.22
CA GLY A 504 15.29 8.42 24.60
C GLY A 504 16.40 9.14 23.83
N GLU A 505 17.43 8.45 23.42
CA GLU A 505 18.45 8.98 22.52
C GLU A 505 18.17 8.47 21.10
N PRO A 506 17.63 9.33 20.19
CA PRO A 506 17.39 8.92 18.82
C PRO A 506 18.67 8.50 18.11
N ASP A 507 18.52 7.71 17.07
CA ASP A 507 19.63 7.43 16.18
C ASP A 507 20.16 8.73 15.58
N PHE A 508 21.47 8.97 15.69
CA PHE A 508 22.09 10.16 15.14
C PHE A 508 22.07 10.11 13.61
N ASP A 509 21.31 11.00 13.00
CA ASP A 509 21.15 11.14 11.56
C ASP A 509 21.32 12.62 11.14
N PHE A 510 21.10 12.92 9.86
CA PHE A 510 21.27 14.26 9.33
C PHE A 510 20.30 15.28 9.97
N VAL A 511 19.11 14.85 10.36
CA VAL A 511 18.11 15.72 11.05
C VAL A 511 18.59 16.07 12.46
N GLN A 512 19.24 15.13 13.13
CA GLN A 512 19.75 15.28 14.48
C GLN A 512 20.93 16.28 14.56
N LEU A 513 21.61 16.60 13.46
CA LEU A 513 22.64 17.64 13.43
C LEU A 513 22.09 19.00 13.86
N PHE A 514 20.86 19.29 13.48
CA PHE A 514 20.22 20.60 13.73
C PHE A 514 19.17 20.54 14.84
N ALA A 515 19.11 19.40 15.55
CA ALA A 515 18.21 19.26 16.69
C ALA A 515 18.68 20.12 17.86
N ARG A 516 17.73 20.78 18.53
CA ARG A 516 18.00 21.66 19.68
C ARG A 516 18.07 20.89 21.01
N ASN A 517 17.69 19.63 21.01
CA ASN A 517 17.85 18.67 22.09
C ASN A 517 18.37 17.35 21.49
N ARG A 518 19.37 16.74 22.13
CA ARG A 518 19.91 15.45 21.73
C ARG A 518 18.94 14.30 22.03
N PHE A 519 18.06 14.49 23.01
CA PHE A 519 17.09 13.48 23.43
C PHE A 519 15.74 13.71 22.75
N SER A 520 14.98 12.64 22.55
CA SER A 520 13.54 12.70 22.31
C SER A 520 12.82 12.91 23.65
N GLY A 521 11.56 13.38 23.59
CA GLY A 521 10.78 13.71 24.79
C GLY A 521 11.39 14.86 25.58
N GLU A 522 10.78 15.19 26.72
CA GLU A 522 11.10 16.41 27.47
C GLU A 522 11.66 16.13 28.87
N ASP A 523 11.88 14.87 29.25
CA ASP A 523 12.43 14.55 30.57
C ASP A 523 13.91 14.90 30.70
N ARG A 524 14.64 14.81 29.59
CA ARG A 524 16.04 15.17 29.50
C ARG A 524 16.26 16.23 28.43
N ILE A 525 16.83 17.36 28.83
CA ILE A 525 17.33 18.38 27.91
C ILE A 525 18.84 18.42 28.02
N SER A 526 19.49 18.10 26.92
CA SER A 526 20.97 18.10 26.88
C SER A 526 21.52 19.51 27.07
N ASP A 527 22.45 19.66 27.99
CA ASP A 527 23.33 20.83 27.94
C ASP A 527 24.12 20.79 26.63
N ALA A 528 24.36 21.98 26.08
CA ALA A 528 24.99 22.13 24.78
C ALA A 528 25.81 23.42 24.71
N ASN A 529 26.99 23.29 24.15
CA ASN A 529 27.82 24.39 23.66
C ASN A 529 28.55 23.85 22.42
N HIS A 530 27.86 23.95 21.25
CA HIS A 530 28.37 23.35 20.04
C HIS A 530 27.98 24.11 18.78
N LEU A 531 28.76 23.84 17.73
CA LEU A 531 28.52 24.29 16.37
C LEU A 531 28.24 23.06 15.50
N ALA A 532 27.06 23.00 14.87
CA ALA A 532 26.77 22.02 13.82
C ALA A 532 27.01 22.67 12.44
N ALA A 533 27.65 21.93 11.55
CA ALA A 533 27.93 22.38 10.20
C ALA A 533 27.47 21.28 9.21
N ALA A 534 26.81 21.70 8.14
CA ALA A 534 26.45 20.80 7.05
C ALA A 534 26.60 21.48 5.69
N PHE A 535 26.84 20.64 4.69
CA PHE A 535 26.85 21.00 3.27
C PHE A 535 25.91 20.08 2.52
N THR A 536 24.94 20.66 1.82
CA THR A 536 24.07 19.92 0.91
C THR A 536 24.26 20.42 -0.51
N THR A 537 24.33 19.51 -1.46
CA THR A 537 24.31 19.83 -2.89
C THR A 537 23.22 19.06 -3.58
N ARG A 538 22.49 19.72 -4.48
CA ARG A 538 21.44 19.10 -5.31
C ARG A 538 21.75 19.34 -6.77
N LEU A 539 21.44 18.35 -7.59
CA LEU A 539 21.48 18.43 -9.04
C LEU A 539 20.07 18.23 -9.57
N LEU A 540 19.51 19.29 -10.15
CA LEU A 540 18.15 19.32 -10.68
C LEU A 540 18.15 19.38 -12.20
N ASP A 541 17.23 18.70 -12.81
CA ASP A 541 16.91 18.87 -14.23
C ASP A 541 16.03 20.13 -14.37
N PRO A 542 16.49 21.19 -15.04
CA PRO A 542 15.77 22.47 -15.07
C PRO A 542 14.49 22.42 -15.90
N THR A 543 14.34 21.42 -16.78
CA THR A 543 13.16 21.24 -17.63
C THR A 543 12.01 20.58 -16.89
N THR A 544 12.33 19.60 -16.03
CA THR A 544 11.35 18.79 -15.32
C THR A 544 11.25 19.12 -13.83
N GLY A 545 12.24 19.83 -13.27
CA GLY A 545 12.38 20.07 -11.83
C GLY A 545 12.77 18.81 -11.01
N LEU A 546 13.03 17.68 -11.67
CA LEU A 546 13.39 16.43 -11.00
C LEU A 546 14.79 16.52 -10.40
N ILE A 547 14.90 16.13 -9.14
CA ILE A 547 16.19 16.02 -8.45
C ILE A 547 16.87 14.73 -8.90
N ARG A 548 18.03 14.84 -9.55
CA ARG A 548 18.84 13.70 -9.99
C ARG A 548 19.85 13.23 -8.95
N PHE A 549 20.30 14.15 -8.11
CA PHE A 549 21.27 13.87 -7.06
C PHE A 549 21.05 14.81 -5.88
N VAL A 550 21.08 14.26 -4.67
CA VAL A 550 21.23 14.99 -3.41
C VAL A 550 22.39 14.37 -2.67
N GLY A 551 23.34 15.19 -2.25
CA GLY A 551 24.43 14.74 -1.38
C GLY A 551 24.56 15.70 -0.20
N SER A 552 24.65 15.15 1.00
CA SER A 552 24.78 15.93 2.24
C SER A 552 25.87 15.33 3.11
N ILE A 553 26.64 16.18 3.75
CA ILE A 553 27.63 15.82 4.77
C ILE A 553 27.57 16.83 5.91
N GLY A 554 27.72 16.36 7.14
CA GLY A 554 27.72 17.25 8.29
C GLY A 554 28.30 16.63 9.54
N GLU A 555 28.59 17.48 10.51
CA GLU A 555 29.15 17.12 11.81
C GLU A 555 28.77 18.15 12.87
N ILE A 556 28.96 17.78 14.14
CA ILE A 556 28.87 18.69 15.29
C ILE A 556 30.25 18.81 15.93
N TYR A 557 30.69 20.04 16.14
CA TYR A 557 31.88 20.36 16.94
C TYR A 557 31.43 20.80 18.35
N ARG A 558 31.71 19.99 19.37
CA ARG A 558 31.41 20.28 20.76
C ARG A 558 32.54 21.06 21.43
N MET A 559 32.24 22.28 21.87
CA MET A 559 33.17 23.12 22.63
C MET A 559 33.28 22.65 24.09
N GLU A 560 32.21 22.02 24.60
CA GLU A 560 32.13 21.44 25.92
C GLU A 560 31.47 20.05 25.88
N ALA A 561 31.93 19.13 26.72
CA ALA A 561 31.28 17.81 26.87
C ALA A 561 29.91 17.97 27.53
N PRO A 562 28.82 17.48 26.92
CA PRO A 562 27.53 17.48 27.54
C PRO A 562 27.51 16.55 28.75
N ARG A 563 26.99 17.04 29.88
CA ARG A 563 26.98 16.31 31.16
C ARG A 563 25.66 15.61 31.44
N VAL A 564 24.58 16.07 30.82
CA VAL A 564 23.25 15.43 30.97
C VAL A 564 23.22 14.15 30.14
N THR A 565 22.89 13.03 30.79
CA THR A 565 22.79 11.70 30.15
C THR A 565 21.48 11.00 30.53
N LEU A 566 21.12 9.98 29.76
CA LEU A 566 20.13 9.00 30.21
C LEU A 566 20.78 8.05 31.24
N PRO A 567 20.00 7.43 32.13
CA PRO A 567 20.52 6.42 33.04
C PRO A 567 21.31 5.34 32.31
N ASN A 568 22.48 4.97 32.86
CA ASN A 568 23.37 3.95 32.31
C ASN A 568 23.97 4.27 30.92
N THR A 569 23.94 5.52 30.47
CA THR A 569 24.63 5.93 29.24
C THR A 569 25.89 6.74 29.56
N GLN A 570 26.84 6.75 28.62
CA GLN A 570 28.10 7.50 28.76
C GLN A 570 27.94 8.93 28.25
N THR A 571 28.69 9.85 28.84
CA THR A 571 28.79 11.23 28.34
C THR A 571 29.57 11.22 27.01
N PRO A 572 29.09 11.95 25.98
CA PRO A 572 29.88 12.20 24.78
C PRO A 572 31.13 13.05 25.08
N ASP A 573 32.17 12.86 24.28
CA ASP A 573 33.42 13.62 24.40
C ASP A 573 33.34 15.05 23.83
N VAL A 574 34.33 15.88 24.17
CA VAL A 574 34.59 17.20 23.56
C VAL A 574 35.18 17.00 22.17
N GLY A 575 34.92 17.95 21.27
CA GLY A 575 35.53 17.96 19.93
C GLY A 575 34.55 17.56 18.84
N VAL A 576 35.10 17.03 17.76
CA VAL A 576 34.32 16.62 16.58
C VAL A 576 33.50 15.38 16.91
N THR A 577 32.22 15.41 16.55
CA THR A 577 31.36 14.24 16.67
C THR A 577 31.56 13.28 15.49
N ASP A 578 30.69 12.30 15.41
CA ASP A 578 30.62 11.45 14.25
C ASP A 578 30.22 12.25 13.00
N PHE A 579 30.91 12.00 11.89
CA PHE A 579 30.50 12.50 10.58
C PHE A 579 29.27 11.76 10.08
N ILE A 580 28.33 12.51 9.57
CA ILE A 580 27.18 11.96 8.87
C ILE A 580 27.26 12.35 7.40
N ALA A 581 27.05 11.37 6.53
CA ALA A 581 26.87 11.62 5.10
C ALA A 581 25.65 10.88 4.58
N ALA A 582 24.93 11.53 3.67
CA ALA A 582 23.79 10.95 2.97
C ALA A 582 23.88 11.29 1.48
N ALA A 583 23.49 10.36 0.63
CA ALA A 583 23.41 10.62 -0.82
C ALA A 583 22.25 9.84 -1.42
N ASP A 584 21.47 10.51 -2.27
CA ASP A 584 20.44 9.91 -3.10
C ASP A 584 20.71 10.27 -4.56
N VAL A 585 20.67 9.30 -5.44
CA VAL A 585 20.95 9.48 -6.87
C VAL A 585 19.93 8.75 -7.73
N VAL A 586 19.36 9.46 -8.69
CA VAL A 586 18.57 8.89 -9.79
C VAL A 586 19.48 8.86 -11.01
N LEU A 587 20.04 7.69 -11.30
CA LEU A 587 20.99 7.50 -12.40
C LEU A 587 20.29 7.63 -13.75
N ASN A 588 19.11 7.04 -13.86
CA ASN A 588 18.22 7.14 -15.01
C ASN A 588 16.78 6.78 -14.58
N ARG A 589 15.85 6.62 -15.54
CA ARG A 589 14.45 6.27 -15.24
C ARG A 589 14.27 4.92 -14.54
N GLN A 590 15.26 4.04 -14.64
CA GLN A 590 15.18 2.68 -14.13
C GLN A 590 16.03 2.47 -12.88
N TRP A 591 17.13 3.18 -12.71
CA TRP A 591 18.07 2.99 -11.62
C TRP A 591 18.08 4.15 -10.64
N SER A 592 17.93 3.83 -9.37
CA SER A 592 18.17 4.75 -8.25
C SER A 592 19.02 4.09 -7.18
N ALA A 593 19.78 4.89 -6.46
CA ALA A 593 20.59 4.42 -5.35
C ALA A 593 20.53 5.43 -4.21
N SER A 594 20.57 4.94 -2.97
CA SER A 594 20.67 5.77 -1.78
C SER A 594 21.69 5.21 -0.81
N GLY A 595 22.29 6.10 -0.04
CA GLY A 595 23.25 5.71 0.97
C GLY A 595 23.29 6.70 2.12
N THR A 596 23.41 6.18 3.35
CA THR A 596 23.63 6.96 4.57
C THR A 596 24.72 6.34 5.38
N THR A 597 25.57 7.14 6.01
CA THR A 597 26.63 6.62 6.87
C THR A 597 26.92 7.55 8.03
N GLN A 598 27.22 6.97 9.17
CA GLN A 598 27.75 7.61 10.36
C GLN A 598 29.12 7.03 10.64
N TRP A 599 30.14 7.85 10.69
CA TRP A 599 31.52 7.46 10.92
C TRP A 599 32.08 8.23 12.11
N SER A 600 32.64 7.50 13.08
CA SER A 600 33.24 8.05 14.28
C SER A 600 34.74 8.26 14.09
N PRO A 601 35.25 9.50 14.14
CA PRO A 601 36.67 9.78 14.08
C PRO A 601 37.42 9.22 15.30
N ASP A 602 36.84 9.28 16.49
CA ASP A 602 37.47 8.83 17.74
C ASP A 602 37.82 7.35 17.74
N THR A 603 36.89 6.54 17.23
CA THR A 603 37.08 5.07 17.14
C THR A 603 37.58 4.64 15.76
N ASN A 604 37.64 5.53 14.79
CA ASN A 604 37.95 5.27 13.37
C ASN A 604 37.10 4.13 12.79
N LYS A 605 35.80 4.16 13.08
CA LYS A 605 34.88 3.07 12.70
C LYS A 605 33.54 3.60 12.25
N PHE A 606 32.91 2.86 11.33
CA PHE A 606 31.49 3.08 11.02
C PHE A 606 30.61 2.65 12.20
N VAL A 607 29.70 3.50 12.57
CA VAL A 607 28.69 3.28 13.63
C VAL A 607 27.41 2.77 13.00
N ARG A 608 26.98 3.42 11.91
CA ARG A 608 25.79 3.07 11.17
C ARG A 608 26.05 3.23 9.66
N THR A 609 25.48 2.35 8.86
CA THR A 609 25.51 2.47 7.40
C THR A 609 24.23 1.87 6.82
N GLY A 610 23.56 2.61 5.95
CA GLY A 610 22.48 2.16 5.10
C GLY A 610 22.90 2.33 3.65
N ALA A 611 22.59 1.38 2.78
CA ALA A 611 22.73 1.51 1.34
C ALA A 611 21.60 0.77 0.66
N ALA A 612 21.05 1.37 -0.39
CA ALA A 612 20.03 0.73 -1.21
C ALA A 612 20.32 0.99 -2.70
N LEU A 613 19.98 0.00 -3.52
CA LEU A 613 20.04 0.06 -4.96
C LEU A 613 18.75 -0.51 -5.50
N HIS A 614 18.08 0.26 -6.37
CA HIS A 614 16.81 -0.10 -6.97
C HIS A 614 16.93 -0.06 -8.49
N TYR A 615 16.40 -1.07 -9.12
CA TYR A 615 16.18 -1.14 -10.56
C TYR A 615 14.72 -1.46 -10.84
N HIS A 616 14.04 -0.63 -11.61
CA HIS A 616 12.66 -0.82 -12.03
C HIS A 616 12.55 -0.66 -13.55
N GLY A 617 12.54 -1.77 -14.26
CA GLY A 617 12.17 -1.86 -15.67
C GLY A 617 10.70 -2.29 -15.80
N GLU A 618 10.20 -2.39 -17.04
CA GLU A 618 8.78 -2.72 -17.30
C GLU A 618 8.35 -4.07 -16.70
N ARG A 619 9.21 -5.09 -16.75
CA ARG A 619 8.93 -6.45 -16.25
C ARG A 619 9.98 -6.98 -15.29
N THR A 620 11.05 -6.23 -15.07
CA THR A 620 12.16 -6.61 -14.20
C THR A 620 12.30 -5.62 -13.07
N SER A 621 12.37 -6.11 -11.84
CA SER A 621 12.75 -5.28 -10.70
C SER A 621 13.86 -5.94 -9.89
N TYR A 622 14.75 -5.13 -9.36
CA TYR A 622 15.80 -5.57 -8.45
C TYR A 622 15.97 -4.57 -7.34
N ASP A 623 15.86 -5.03 -6.10
CA ASP A 623 16.00 -4.24 -4.88
C ASP A 623 17.06 -4.88 -4.01
N LEU A 624 18.12 -4.15 -3.73
CA LEU A 624 19.17 -4.54 -2.81
C LEU A 624 19.27 -3.49 -1.71
N SER A 625 19.17 -3.91 -0.46
CA SER A 625 19.46 -3.03 0.67
C SER A 625 20.38 -3.67 1.68
N TYR A 626 21.27 -2.87 2.23
CA TYR A 626 22.18 -3.21 3.30
C TYR A 626 21.96 -2.28 4.49
N ARG A 627 21.83 -2.82 5.68
CA ARG A 627 21.70 -2.06 6.93
C ARG A 627 22.69 -2.56 7.95
N PHE A 628 23.44 -1.64 8.51
CA PHE A 628 24.42 -1.89 9.53
C PHE A 628 24.26 -0.92 10.69
N ARG A 629 24.23 -1.42 11.91
CA ARG A 629 24.36 -0.67 13.16
C ARG A 629 25.28 -1.48 14.08
N ARG A 630 26.38 -0.87 14.48
CA ARG A 630 27.43 -1.52 15.25
C ARG A 630 26.88 -2.20 16.50
N GLY A 631 27.21 -3.49 16.69
CA GLY A 631 26.78 -4.29 17.85
C GLY A 631 25.30 -4.65 17.87
N VAL A 632 24.46 -4.08 17.01
CA VAL A 632 23.01 -4.28 17.03
C VAL A 632 22.50 -5.00 15.80
N LEU A 633 22.85 -4.55 14.60
CA LEU A 633 22.24 -5.00 13.36
C LEU A 633 23.26 -5.08 12.23
N GLN A 634 23.22 -6.15 11.43
CA GLN A 634 23.88 -6.22 10.14
C GLN A 634 23.06 -7.12 9.23
N GLN A 635 22.36 -6.55 8.25
CA GLN A 635 21.40 -7.26 7.41
C GLN A 635 21.56 -6.89 5.94
N VAL A 636 21.28 -7.86 5.08
CA VAL A 636 21.11 -7.70 3.63
C VAL A 636 19.70 -8.14 3.29
N ASP A 637 18.98 -7.33 2.53
CA ASP A 637 17.69 -7.67 1.90
C ASP A 637 17.87 -7.58 0.39
N ASN A 638 17.49 -8.63 -0.30
CA ASN A 638 17.65 -8.78 -1.75
C ASN A 638 16.33 -9.27 -2.31
N ALA A 639 15.73 -8.54 -3.23
CA ALA A 639 14.50 -8.92 -3.92
C ALA A 639 14.69 -8.77 -5.43
N LEU A 640 14.18 -9.73 -6.18
CA LEU A 640 14.35 -9.82 -7.62
C LEU A 640 13.06 -10.30 -8.26
N ARG A 641 12.65 -9.65 -9.34
CA ARG A 641 11.64 -10.15 -10.28
C ARG A 641 12.23 -10.06 -11.68
N LEU A 642 12.18 -11.16 -12.43
CA LEU A 642 12.69 -11.17 -13.80
C LEU A 642 11.89 -12.15 -14.69
N PRO A 643 11.66 -11.81 -15.95
CA PRO A 643 11.13 -12.75 -16.94
C PRO A 643 12.21 -13.78 -17.28
N LEU A 644 11.83 -15.06 -17.30
CA LEU A 644 12.71 -16.18 -17.71
C LEU A 644 12.51 -16.52 -19.18
N PHE A 645 11.25 -16.68 -19.59
CA PHE A 645 10.81 -16.98 -20.94
C PHE A 645 9.50 -16.26 -21.22
N ASP A 646 8.98 -16.38 -22.45
CA ASP A 646 7.66 -15.83 -22.78
C ASP A 646 6.59 -16.41 -21.86
N GLY A 647 5.93 -15.51 -21.13
CA GLY A 647 4.91 -15.85 -20.14
C GLY A 647 5.43 -16.40 -18.82
N LEU A 648 6.71 -16.75 -18.65
CA LEU A 648 7.25 -17.25 -17.39
C LEU A 648 8.16 -16.23 -16.71
N SER A 649 7.85 -15.87 -15.48
CA SER A 649 8.66 -15.00 -14.63
C SER A 649 9.04 -15.66 -13.30
N PHE A 650 10.15 -15.21 -12.75
CA PHE A 650 10.66 -15.59 -11.43
C PHE A 650 10.57 -14.41 -10.49
N ALA A 651 10.16 -14.66 -9.24
CA ALA A 651 10.25 -13.71 -8.12
C ALA A 651 10.99 -14.36 -6.96
N GLY A 652 11.95 -13.64 -6.41
CA GLY A 652 12.72 -14.12 -5.27
C GLY A 652 12.99 -13.03 -4.26
N ARG A 653 12.99 -13.38 -2.98
CA ARG A 653 13.42 -12.49 -1.89
C ARG A 653 14.30 -13.26 -0.91
N TYR A 654 15.37 -12.62 -0.47
CA TYR A 654 16.30 -13.20 0.49
C TYR A 654 16.76 -12.15 1.48
N ARG A 655 16.36 -12.30 2.74
CA ARG A 655 16.78 -11.49 3.88
C ARG A 655 17.73 -12.29 4.76
N TYR A 656 18.89 -11.74 5.03
CA TYR A 656 19.93 -12.41 5.81
C TYR A 656 20.52 -11.50 6.89
N SER A 657 20.56 -12.00 8.14
CA SER A 657 21.30 -11.36 9.22
C SER A 657 22.75 -11.84 9.16
N VAL A 658 23.65 -10.93 8.76
CA VAL A 658 25.09 -11.19 8.73
C VAL A 658 25.64 -11.31 10.15
N ARG A 659 25.08 -10.52 11.08
CA ARG A 659 25.44 -10.56 12.50
C ARG A 659 25.13 -11.90 13.14
N ASP A 660 23.89 -12.35 13.01
CA ASP A 660 23.39 -13.56 13.65
C ASP A 660 23.65 -14.82 12.79
N ARG A 661 24.23 -14.63 11.59
CA ARG A 661 24.56 -15.68 10.61
C ARG A 661 23.37 -16.58 10.27
N ARG A 662 22.16 -15.97 10.13
CA ARG A 662 20.93 -16.72 9.85
C ARG A 662 20.08 -16.04 8.79
N THR A 663 19.34 -16.85 8.06
CA THR A 663 18.31 -16.37 7.13
C THR A 663 17.12 -15.87 7.92
N LEU A 664 16.66 -14.65 7.66
CA LEU A 664 15.46 -14.10 8.28
C LEU A 664 14.23 -14.46 7.46
N GLU A 665 14.36 -14.41 6.13
CA GLU A 665 13.31 -14.75 5.19
C GLU A 665 13.92 -15.22 3.87
N SER A 666 13.32 -16.22 3.25
CA SER A 666 13.57 -16.60 1.86
C SER A 666 12.25 -16.90 1.17
N LEU A 667 12.08 -16.38 -0.02
CA LEU A 667 10.93 -16.62 -0.90
C LEU A 667 11.46 -16.93 -2.29
N ALA A 668 10.88 -17.94 -2.94
CA ALA A 668 11.09 -18.24 -4.34
C ALA A 668 9.73 -18.54 -4.97
N GLY A 669 9.41 -17.84 -6.04
CA GLY A 669 8.14 -17.95 -6.75
C GLY A 669 8.35 -18.00 -8.26
N LEU A 670 7.46 -18.71 -8.92
CA LEU A 670 7.32 -18.74 -10.38
C LEU A 670 5.92 -18.26 -10.72
N GLU A 671 5.83 -17.48 -11.77
CA GLU A 671 4.58 -17.03 -12.35
C GLU A 671 4.58 -17.36 -13.83
N TYR A 672 3.58 -18.11 -14.26
CA TYR A 672 3.31 -18.29 -15.67
C TYR A 672 2.06 -17.49 -16.05
N GLU A 673 2.21 -16.60 -17.01
CA GLU A 673 1.18 -15.72 -17.51
C GLU A 673 0.91 -15.99 -18.98
N SER A 674 -0.36 -16.32 -19.28
CA SER A 674 -0.90 -16.41 -20.62
C SER A 674 -1.78 -15.18 -20.91
N CYS A 675 -2.30 -15.07 -22.12
CA CYS A 675 -3.20 -13.97 -22.48
C CYS A 675 -4.47 -13.95 -21.62
N CYS A 676 -5.04 -15.10 -21.23
CA CYS A 676 -6.32 -15.18 -20.50
C CYS A 676 -6.23 -15.77 -19.09
N TRP A 677 -5.07 -16.22 -18.64
CA TRP A 677 -4.88 -16.74 -17.30
C TRP A 677 -3.44 -16.57 -16.82
N ALA A 678 -3.24 -16.61 -15.52
CA ALA A 678 -1.92 -16.68 -14.92
C ALA A 678 -1.95 -17.62 -13.71
N VAL A 679 -0.85 -18.30 -13.45
CA VAL A 679 -0.64 -19.10 -12.25
C VAL A 679 0.63 -18.65 -11.55
N GLN A 680 0.53 -18.40 -10.25
CA GLN A 680 1.67 -18.14 -9.38
C GLN A 680 1.83 -19.29 -8.40
N ALA A 681 3.04 -19.77 -8.22
CA ALA A 681 3.38 -20.76 -7.20
C ALA A 681 4.63 -20.29 -6.46
N SER A 682 4.61 -20.28 -5.13
CA SER A 682 5.76 -19.86 -4.34
C SER A 682 5.93 -20.69 -3.07
N VAL A 683 7.18 -20.79 -2.65
CA VAL A 683 7.60 -21.32 -1.38
C VAL A 683 8.25 -20.21 -0.56
N ARG A 684 7.91 -20.14 0.70
CA ARG A 684 8.43 -19.13 1.61
C ARG A 684 8.82 -19.74 2.94
N ARG A 685 9.94 -19.26 3.48
CA ARG A 685 10.42 -19.58 4.83
C ARG A 685 10.81 -18.31 5.54
N PHE A 686 10.30 -18.09 6.75
CA PHE A 686 10.60 -16.87 7.53
C PHE A 686 10.61 -17.18 9.04
N ILE A 687 11.28 -16.34 9.82
CA ILE A 687 11.27 -16.42 11.28
C ILE A 687 9.92 -15.94 11.78
N SER A 688 9.19 -16.79 12.50
CA SER A 688 7.83 -16.54 12.96
C SER A 688 7.73 -16.01 14.38
N ASN A 689 8.80 -16.17 15.19
CA ASN A 689 8.80 -15.73 16.58
C ASN A 689 10.18 -15.23 17.03
N SER A 690 10.24 -14.67 18.23
CA SER A 690 11.46 -14.14 18.86
C SER A 690 12.52 -15.23 19.17
N ASN A 691 12.11 -16.49 19.32
CA ASN A 691 13.02 -17.61 19.54
C ASN A 691 13.81 -17.98 18.28
N GLY A 692 13.36 -17.49 17.12
CA GLY A 692 14.01 -17.76 15.83
C GLY A 692 13.48 -19.01 15.13
N ASP A 693 12.32 -19.51 15.52
CA ASP A 693 11.67 -20.63 14.84
C ASP A 693 11.18 -20.21 13.44
N TYR A 694 11.26 -21.16 12.50
CA TYR A 694 10.88 -20.91 11.12
C TYR A 694 9.47 -21.40 10.85
N SER A 695 8.67 -20.54 10.21
CA SER A 695 7.45 -20.94 9.50
C SER A 695 7.76 -21.14 8.02
N ASN A 696 7.29 -22.26 7.47
CA ASN A 696 7.37 -22.55 6.05
C ASN A 696 5.95 -22.52 5.47
N GLY A 697 5.78 -21.93 4.30
CA GLY A 697 4.51 -21.85 3.61
C GLY A 697 4.66 -22.13 2.12
N VAL A 698 3.63 -22.71 1.54
CA VAL A 698 3.45 -22.86 0.11
C VAL A 698 2.20 -22.09 -0.29
N TYR A 699 2.32 -21.26 -1.30
CA TYR A 699 1.25 -20.39 -1.79
C TYR A 699 1.05 -20.64 -3.28
N VAL A 700 -0.20 -20.77 -3.68
CA VAL A 700 -0.57 -20.93 -5.09
C VAL A 700 -1.73 -19.97 -5.37
N GLN A 701 -1.63 -19.25 -6.48
CA GLN A 701 -2.70 -18.40 -6.99
C GLN A 701 -2.97 -18.75 -8.46
N LEU A 702 -4.23 -18.90 -8.80
CA LEU A 702 -4.73 -18.96 -10.18
C LEU A 702 -5.48 -17.66 -10.47
N GLN A 703 -5.10 -16.97 -11.51
CA GLN A 703 -5.81 -15.81 -12.03
C GLN A 703 -6.46 -16.18 -13.37
N LEU A 704 -7.76 -15.99 -13.47
CA LEU A 704 -8.51 -16.06 -14.71
C LEU A 704 -8.77 -14.61 -15.14
N LYS A 705 -8.05 -14.13 -16.16
CA LYS A 705 -8.10 -12.72 -16.56
C LYS A 705 -9.48 -12.36 -17.08
N GLY A 706 -10.00 -11.23 -16.63
CA GLY A 706 -11.37 -10.79 -16.94
C GLY A 706 -12.47 -11.48 -16.11
N LEU A 707 -12.11 -12.45 -15.25
CA LEU A 707 -13.04 -13.12 -14.34
C LEU A 707 -12.61 -12.97 -12.89
N THR A 708 -11.44 -13.51 -12.50
CA THR A 708 -11.10 -13.62 -11.06
C THR A 708 -9.66 -14.03 -10.75
N ARG A 709 -9.32 -13.96 -9.45
CA ARG A 709 -8.11 -14.54 -8.85
C ARG A 709 -8.47 -15.51 -7.72
N ILE A 710 -7.91 -16.70 -7.73
CA ILE A 710 -8.13 -17.76 -6.75
C ILE A 710 -6.80 -18.09 -6.07
N GLY A 711 -6.72 -18.08 -4.72
CA GLY A 711 -5.50 -18.39 -3.96
C GLY A 711 -4.73 -17.16 -3.49
N SER A 712 -3.51 -17.38 -2.98
CA SER A 712 -2.65 -16.34 -2.39
C SER A 712 -1.49 -15.96 -3.31
N SER A 713 -1.35 -14.67 -3.60
CA SER A 713 -0.21 -14.13 -4.35
C SER A 713 1.03 -13.99 -3.47
N TYR A 714 2.20 -14.20 -4.06
CA TYR A 714 3.48 -13.84 -3.44
C TYR A 714 3.77 -12.33 -3.49
N ASP A 715 3.01 -11.56 -4.26
CA ASP A 715 3.21 -10.10 -4.39
C ASP A 715 3.14 -9.38 -3.04
N ALA A 716 2.31 -9.88 -2.12
CA ALA A 716 2.22 -9.37 -0.75
C ALA A 716 3.54 -9.46 0.04
N PHE A 717 4.49 -10.28 -0.40
CA PHE A 717 5.78 -10.50 0.25
C PHE A 717 6.95 -9.85 -0.48
N MET A 718 6.71 -9.27 -1.65
CA MET A 718 7.69 -8.52 -2.42
C MET A 718 7.68 -7.04 -2.01
N PRO A 719 8.79 -6.30 -2.20
CA PRO A 719 8.78 -4.86 -2.03
C PRO A 719 7.75 -4.21 -2.98
N GLU A 720 7.06 -3.19 -2.48
CA GLU A 720 6.20 -2.38 -3.36
C GLU A 720 7.07 -1.68 -4.41
N ALA A 721 6.65 -1.72 -5.66
CA ALA A 721 7.27 -0.93 -6.72
C ALA A 721 6.94 0.55 -6.43
N ARG A 722 7.94 1.31 -5.96
CA ARG A 722 7.83 2.75 -5.69
C ARG A 722 8.04 3.57 -6.93
#